data_38984c461b175e4e100defd854235226
#
_entry.id   38984c461b175e4e100defd854235226
#
_cell.length_a   1.000
_cell.length_b   1.000
_cell.length_c   1.000
_cell.angle_alpha   90.00
_cell.angle_beta   90.00
_cell.angle_gamma   90.00
#
_symmetry.space_group_name_H-M   'P 1'
#
loop_
_entity.id
_entity.type
_entity.pdbx_description
1 polymer ?
#
loop_
_entity_poly.entity_id
_entity_poly.type
_entity_poly.pdbx_seq_one_letter_code
_entity_poly.pdbx_strand_id
1 'polypeptide(L)'
;MFENAKWITRKPWNVWRMLPYEELPPAPYLTKSFDVEKEVALAVLNIVAYGQGAYFINGKRIPDSYLPTMHSLTDKTLVYNSYDITEDIKQGKNKLGVVIGNNFQTNQVNPYRGYVRMIAQLDITYKDGTAEQIVSNTSWKTADSPILFDMRRCGEKFDARLKIEGWCNPDFDDSHWDNAFICKGLGGKFRKKIVEPIRIMRLIRGTEIAKGLFDFGTNTSGWARINVKGKSGNEIVIKYSENLTDDKNHVDQSSITNGGTHKDQYIMAGNPDGEEWEQSFIYHGFRYVEVEGEYDEITVDAVVAFTDMPLTSSFSCDNDMINKIHQACINSIQTNCHDLMTDCPHREQNFWTGDAAASAEAITMSFDAYNMLSEWAEHFKDSQLDDGQLPCIVPPFGLPWCYLFATGPDWDSAIIHLPYYAYKYSGKREIVDTLWENMNRLLKYFESRTESRILDFGLGDWACFSKDEIMHKDMCPIPISSTCFYRIDALMMAEMAEATGRDSKPYLLLADKIKAEFRNKFIIDGKLSSDIDTAVAFSLFAGMYEKSEEQSEADRLAKNITDNDKRLFCGIHGVRTIFDMLTKFGYTQLAVDVVTNDKYPGYAASVKAGLDTLPESFRFATKYRPEGFLSLNHHFFSHICAWFYKTLAGIRINGFGFEDVVIEPVFVEGINELTAESHGIKVSYNSKTVKVSSPYPFTFKQGGNTISCQSGEYEFER
;
A
#
# COMPACT_ATOMS: atom_id res chain seq x y z
N MET A 1 -7.09 -9.33 -27.74
CA MET A 1 -6.21 -10.06 -26.82
C MET A 1 -6.90 -11.35 -26.41
N PHE A 2 -6.22 -12.49 -26.43
CA PHE A 2 -6.68 -13.83 -26.04
C PHE A 2 -7.80 -14.47 -26.89
N GLU A 3 -8.05 -14.02 -28.11
CA GLU A 3 -9.15 -14.54 -28.94
C GLU A 3 -9.03 -16.05 -29.23
N ASN A 4 -7.81 -16.54 -29.48
CA ASN A 4 -7.53 -17.94 -29.75
C ASN A 4 -7.15 -18.75 -28.49
N ALA A 5 -6.83 -18.08 -27.38
CA ALA A 5 -6.47 -18.70 -26.12
C ALA A 5 -7.70 -19.25 -25.37
N LYS A 6 -7.49 -20.29 -24.59
CA LYS A 6 -8.52 -20.89 -23.73
C LYS A 6 -8.08 -20.81 -22.28
N TRP A 7 -9.04 -20.61 -21.37
CA TRP A 7 -8.81 -20.81 -19.96
C TRP A 7 -8.50 -22.28 -19.70
N ILE A 8 -7.36 -22.54 -19.09
CA ILE A 8 -6.89 -23.90 -18.79
C ILE A 8 -6.56 -24.05 -17.30
N THR A 9 -6.63 -25.29 -16.84
CA THR A 9 -6.34 -25.70 -15.48
C THR A 9 -5.80 -27.14 -15.48
N ARG A 10 -5.34 -27.64 -14.32
CA ARG A 10 -5.18 -29.07 -14.07
C ARG A 10 -6.54 -29.78 -14.09
N LYS A 11 -6.56 -31.12 -14.00
CA LYS A 11 -7.81 -31.87 -13.88
C LYS A 11 -8.68 -31.30 -12.74
N PRO A 12 -9.92 -30.84 -13.03
CA PRO A 12 -10.77 -30.25 -12.00
C PRO A 12 -11.13 -31.27 -10.92
N TRP A 13 -11.21 -30.79 -9.68
CA TRP A 13 -11.79 -31.56 -8.56
C TRP A 13 -13.19 -31.02 -8.21
N ASN A 14 -13.91 -31.75 -7.35
CA ASN A 14 -15.23 -31.34 -6.95
C ASN A 14 -15.19 -30.13 -5.98
N VAL A 15 -15.40 -28.94 -6.52
CA VAL A 15 -15.35 -27.66 -5.78
C VAL A 15 -16.61 -27.36 -4.95
N TRP A 16 -17.64 -28.20 -5.02
CA TRP A 16 -18.88 -28.01 -4.26
C TRP A 16 -18.73 -28.34 -2.77
N ARG A 17 -17.71 -29.10 -2.41
CA ARG A 17 -17.31 -29.36 -1.05
C ARG A 17 -16.27 -28.30 -0.63
N MET A 18 -16.57 -27.53 0.42
CA MET A 18 -15.52 -26.76 1.09
C MET A 18 -14.54 -27.77 1.67
N LEU A 19 -13.40 -27.94 1.01
CA LEU A 19 -12.33 -28.78 1.52
C LEU A 19 -11.67 -28.04 2.69
N PRO A 20 -11.34 -28.72 3.79
CA PRO A 20 -10.35 -28.21 4.75
C PRO A 20 -9.09 -27.78 4.00
N TYR A 21 -8.41 -26.77 4.48
CA TYR A 21 -7.22 -26.22 3.81
C TYR A 21 -6.17 -27.28 3.50
N GLU A 22 -6.05 -28.29 4.36
CA GLU A 22 -5.09 -29.40 4.24
C GLU A 22 -5.47 -30.42 3.13
N GLU A 23 -6.69 -30.35 2.60
CA GLU A 23 -7.17 -31.22 1.53
C GLU A 23 -7.12 -30.56 0.13
N LEU A 24 -6.59 -29.33 0.02
CA LEU A 24 -6.41 -28.70 -1.30
C LEU A 24 -5.31 -29.43 -2.08
N PRO A 25 -5.52 -29.64 -3.39
CA PRO A 25 -4.47 -30.24 -4.21
C PRO A 25 -3.26 -29.33 -4.31
N PRO A 26 -2.04 -29.89 -4.51
CA PRO A 26 -0.83 -29.13 -4.74
C PRO A 26 -0.96 -28.10 -5.86
N ALA A 27 -0.21 -27.03 -5.81
CA ALA A 27 -0.13 -26.07 -6.89
C ALA A 27 0.29 -26.78 -8.19
N PRO A 28 -0.41 -26.60 -9.33
CA PRO A 28 -0.06 -27.28 -10.57
C PRO A 28 1.13 -26.63 -11.27
N TYR A 29 1.99 -27.47 -11.86
CA TYR A 29 2.80 -27.11 -13.02
C TYR A 29 1.91 -27.08 -14.27
N LEU A 30 2.16 -26.13 -15.16
CA LEU A 30 1.62 -26.05 -16.50
C LEU A 30 2.76 -25.74 -17.46
N THR A 31 2.97 -26.56 -18.50
CA THR A 31 4.08 -26.41 -19.45
C THR A 31 3.61 -26.39 -20.89
N LYS A 32 4.36 -25.69 -21.74
CA LYS A 32 4.19 -25.68 -23.18
C LYS A 32 5.53 -25.66 -23.90
N SER A 33 5.85 -26.75 -24.59
CA SER A 33 7.00 -26.81 -25.54
C SER A 33 6.57 -26.24 -26.89
N PHE A 34 7.49 -25.50 -27.52
CA PHE A 34 7.34 -24.94 -28.86
C PHE A 34 8.70 -24.75 -29.52
N ASP A 35 8.72 -24.73 -30.85
CA ASP A 35 9.95 -24.56 -31.64
C ASP A 35 9.93 -23.18 -32.32
N VAL A 36 11.07 -22.52 -32.36
CA VAL A 36 11.28 -21.22 -33.04
C VAL A 36 12.33 -21.42 -34.15
N GLU A 37 11.89 -21.34 -35.38
CA GLU A 37 12.76 -21.63 -36.55
C GLU A 37 13.48 -20.38 -37.07
N LYS A 38 12.92 -19.20 -36.84
CA LYS A 38 13.39 -17.93 -37.39
C LYS A 38 13.97 -17.00 -36.30
N GLU A 39 14.71 -16.00 -36.72
CA GLU A 39 15.26 -15.00 -35.83
C GLU A 39 14.13 -14.10 -35.29
N VAL A 40 14.01 -14.01 -33.96
CA VAL A 40 12.96 -13.25 -33.24
C VAL A 40 13.31 -11.76 -33.23
N ALA A 41 12.35 -10.92 -33.55
CA ALA A 41 12.44 -9.47 -33.38
C ALA A 41 11.79 -9.02 -32.07
N LEU A 42 10.65 -9.64 -31.69
CA LEU A 42 9.92 -9.34 -30.46
C LEU A 42 9.14 -10.57 -30.01
N ALA A 43 9.17 -10.89 -28.72
CA ALA A 43 8.35 -11.94 -28.11
C ALA A 43 7.70 -11.41 -26.82
N VAL A 44 6.36 -11.32 -26.82
CA VAL A 44 5.59 -10.77 -25.69
C VAL A 44 4.64 -11.81 -25.13
N LEU A 45 4.85 -12.19 -23.88
CA LEU A 45 3.94 -13.05 -23.13
C LEU A 45 2.90 -12.23 -22.39
N ASN A 46 1.62 -12.43 -22.74
CA ASN A 46 0.48 -11.89 -22.03
C ASN A 46 -0.20 -13.02 -21.26
N ILE A 47 -0.44 -12.83 -19.96
CA ILE A 47 -0.96 -13.88 -19.08
C ILE A 47 -1.85 -13.34 -17.96
N VAL A 48 -2.96 -14.04 -17.69
CA VAL A 48 -3.77 -13.91 -16.49
C VAL A 48 -3.73 -15.25 -15.75
N ALA A 49 -3.34 -15.23 -14.49
CA ALA A 49 -3.54 -16.35 -13.58
C ALA A 49 -4.66 -16.01 -12.59
N TYR A 50 -5.53 -16.98 -12.33
CA TYR A 50 -6.48 -16.96 -11.22
C TYR A 50 -5.97 -17.89 -10.13
N GLY A 51 -5.33 -17.31 -9.15
CA GLY A 51 -4.35 -17.81 -8.20
C GLY A 51 -3.05 -17.05 -8.38
N GLN A 52 -2.10 -17.14 -7.45
CA GLN A 52 -0.83 -16.44 -7.60
C GLN A 52 0.09 -17.18 -8.57
N GLY A 53 0.57 -16.49 -9.60
CA GLY A 53 1.40 -17.07 -10.66
C GLY A 53 2.91 -17.00 -10.37
N ALA A 54 3.65 -17.98 -10.90
CA ALA A 54 5.09 -17.87 -11.13
C ALA A 54 5.37 -18.35 -12.57
N TYR A 55 6.07 -17.53 -13.36
CA TYR A 55 6.22 -17.72 -14.79
C TYR A 55 7.66 -17.98 -15.16
N PHE A 56 7.88 -18.91 -16.07
CA PHE A 56 9.19 -19.38 -16.46
C PHE A 56 9.31 -19.52 -17.98
N ILE A 57 10.51 -19.27 -18.49
CA ILE A 57 10.92 -19.55 -19.85
C ILE A 57 12.27 -20.27 -19.84
N ASN A 58 12.36 -21.43 -20.51
CA ASN A 58 13.60 -22.19 -20.65
C ASN A 58 14.34 -22.47 -19.32
N GLY A 59 13.57 -22.80 -18.26
CA GLY A 59 14.08 -23.11 -16.93
C GLY A 59 14.37 -21.90 -16.04
N LYS A 60 14.24 -20.67 -16.55
CA LYS A 60 14.45 -19.44 -15.78
C LYS A 60 13.13 -18.79 -15.44
N ARG A 61 13.01 -18.27 -14.22
CA ARG A 61 11.89 -17.39 -13.84
C ARG A 61 11.94 -16.13 -14.69
N ILE A 62 10.78 -15.74 -15.25
CA ILE A 62 10.66 -14.47 -15.97
C ILE A 62 10.90 -13.35 -14.97
N PRO A 63 11.80 -12.38 -15.26
CA PRO A 63 12.00 -11.20 -14.42
C PRO A 63 10.67 -10.48 -14.14
N ASP A 64 10.59 -9.79 -13.01
CA ASP A 64 9.40 -9.02 -12.59
C ASP A 64 8.11 -9.86 -12.43
N SER A 65 8.23 -11.20 -12.31
CA SER A 65 7.09 -12.09 -12.07
C SER A 65 6.98 -12.57 -10.61
N TYR A 66 7.38 -11.74 -9.64
CA TYR A 66 7.13 -11.99 -8.23
C TYR A 66 5.74 -11.49 -7.85
N LEU A 67 4.93 -12.35 -7.25
CA LEU A 67 3.55 -12.07 -6.84
C LEU A 67 2.75 -11.29 -7.90
N PRO A 68 2.73 -11.73 -9.18
CA PRO A 68 2.27 -10.89 -10.30
C PRO A 68 0.77 -10.74 -10.39
N THR A 69 0.01 -11.61 -9.70
CA THR A 69 -1.45 -11.61 -9.80
C THR A 69 -2.06 -10.52 -8.95
N MET A 70 -2.63 -9.53 -9.60
CA MET A 70 -3.34 -8.44 -8.95
C MET A 70 -4.79 -8.83 -8.62
N HIS A 71 -5.26 -8.41 -7.46
CA HIS A 71 -6.67 -8.52 -7.10
C HIS A 71 -7.55 -7.63 -7.96
N SER A 72 -8.67 -8.16 -8.44
CA SER A 72 -9.70 -7.41 -9.16
C SER A 72 -11.07 -8.05 -8.97
N LEU A 73 -12.13 -7.34 -9.30
CA LEU A 73 -13.47 -7.94 -9.50
C LEU A 73 -13.46 -8.66 -10.83
N THR A 74 -13.16 -9.96 -10.81
CA THR A 74 -12.87 -10.77 -12.01
C THR A 74 -14.08 -11.02 -12.92
N ASP A 75 -15.27 -10.70 -12.48
CA ASP A 75 -16.50 -10.63 -13.29
C ASP A 75 -16.60 -9.31 -14.06
N LYS A 76 -15.87 -8.28 -13.68
CA LYS A 76 -15.80 -6.97 -14.36
C LYS A 76 -14.47 -6.77 -15.09
N THR A 77 -13.34 -6.91 -14.39
CA THR A 77 -12.01 -6.67 -14.95
C THR A 77 -11.06 -7.84 -14.66
N LEU A 78 -10.38 -8.30 -15.71
CA LEU A 78 -9.30 -9.28 -15.66
C LEU A 78 -7.98 -8.57 -15.96
N VAL A 79 -7.19 -8.33 -14.93
CA VAL A 79 -5.88 -7.67 -15.07
C VAL A 79 -4.85 -8.67 -15.55
N TYR A 80 -4.23 -8.40 -16.72
CA TYR A 80 -3.19 -9.27 -17.27
C TYR A 80 -1.82 -8.63 -17.17
N ASN A 81 -0.81 -9.49 -16.94
CA ASN A 81 0.59 -9.10 -17.03
C ASN A 81 1.10 -9.29 -18.46
N SER A 82 2.04 -8.45 -18.85
CA SER A 82 2.67 -8.46 -20.17
C SER A 82 4.18 -8.40 -20.01
N TYR A 83 4.90 -9.42 -20.46
CA TYR A 83 6.34 -9.56 -20.31
C TYR A 83 7.00 -9.61 -21.68
N ASP A 84 8.01 -8.77 -21.90
CA ASP A 84 8.93 -8.91 -23.00
C ASP A 84 9.96 -10.00 -22.64
N ILE A 85 9.93 -11.11 -23.37
CA ILE A 85 10.82 -12.25 -23.19
C ILE A 85 11.68 -12.51 -24.42
N THR A 86 11.89 -11.48 -25.25
CA THR A 86 12.60 -11.58 -26.53
C THR A 86 13.99 -12.19 -26.36
N GLU A 87 14.75 -11.73 -25.36
CA GLU A 87 16.12 -12.17 -25.10
C GLU A 87 16.19 -13.60 -24.50
N ASP A 88 15.08 -14.11 -23.95
CA ASP A 88 15.02 -15.45 -23.35
C ASP A 88 14.58 -16.54 -24.35
N ILE A 89 14.04 -16.14 -25.52
CA ILE A 89 13.66 -17.06 -26.60
C ILE A 89 14.90 -17.49 -27.39
N LYS A 90 15.05 -18.80 -27.60
CA LYS A 90 16.12 -19.39 -28.34
C LYS A 90 15.64 -19.89 -29.70
N GLN A 91 16.54 -19.93 -30.70
CA GLN A 91 16.27 -20.66 -31.93
C GLN A 91 16.24 -22.16 -31.62
N GLY A 92 15.26 -22.88 -32.19
CA GLY A 92 14.97 -24.29 -31.88
C GLY A 92 13.98 -24.41 -30.72
N LYS A 93 14.17 -25.39 -29.86
CA LYS A 93 13.25 -25.75 -28.78
C LYS A 93 13.22 -24.72 -27.67
N ASN A 94 12.00 -24.39 -27.26
CA ASN A 94 11.72 -23.55 -26.12
C ASN A 94 10.61 -24.18 -25.25
N LYS A 95 10.55 -23.80 -23.97
CA LYS A 95 9.51 -24.26 -23.06
C LYS A 95 9.04 -23.14 -22.14
N LEU A 96 7.75 -22.82 -22.20
CA LEU A 96 7.07 -22.03 -21.19
C LEU A 96 6.68 -22.89 -20.01
N GLY A 97 6.81 -22.34 -18.80
CA GLY A 97 6.39 -22.97 -17.57
C GLY A 97 5.60 -21.99 -16.69
N VAL A 98 4.56 -22.50 -16.05
CA VAL A 98 3.74 -21.74 -15.10
C VAL A 98 3.47 -22.61 -13.89
N VAL A 99 3.62 -22.03 -12.70
CA VAL A 99 3.09 -22.60 -11.44
C VAL A 99 2.02 -21.66 -10.93
N ILE A 100 0.89 -22.19 -10.45
CA ILE A 100 -0.21 -21.36 -9.96
C ILE A 100 -0.59 -21.79 -8.56
N GLY A 101 -0.29 -20.95 -7.58
CA GLY A 101 -0.67 -21.14 -6.20
C GLY A 101 -2.15 -20.83 -5.92
N ASN A 102 -2.64 -21.37 -4.83
CA ASN A 102 -4.05 -21.24 -4.41
C ASN A 102 -4.34 -19.94 -3.62
N ASN A 103 -3.35 -19.10 -3.43
CA ASN A 103 -3.28 -17.95 -2.50
C ASN A 103 -4.59 -17.18 -2.29
N PHE A 104 -5.41 -16.99 -3.33
CA PHE A 104 -6.63 -16.20 -3.26
C PHE A 104 -7.92 -16.99 -3.06
N GLN A 105 -7.87 -18.33 -2.97
CA GLN A 105 -9.08 -19.15 -3.05
C GLN A 105 -9.68 -19.54 -1.70
N THR A 106 -8.94 -19.43 -0.62
CA THR A 106 -9.19 -20.29 0.53
C THR A 106 -9.47 -19.61 1.85
N ASN A 107 -9.51 -18.32 1.95
CA ASN A 107 -9.91 -17.80 3.25
C ASN A 107 -11.44 -17.63 3.35
N GLN A 108 -11.95 -17.55 4.58
CA GLN A 108 -13.36 -17.39 4.91
C GLN A 108 -13.99 -16.15 4.24
N VAL A 109 -13.18 -15.34 3.63
CA VAL A 109 -13.43 -14.00 3.13
C VAL A 109 -13.47 -13.96 1.61
N ASN A 110 -13.07 -15.04 0.88
CA ASN A 110 -13.04 -15.00 -0.57
C ASN A 110 -14.22 -15.76 -1.21
N PRO A 111 -15.07 -15.07 -1.98
CA PRO A 111 -16.17 -15.70 -2.74
C PRO A 111 -15.69 -16.43 -4.00
N TYR A 112 -14.41 -16.34 -4.34
CA TYR A 112 -13.85 -17.02 -5.49
C TYR A 112 -13.78 -18.53 -5.23
N ARG A 113 -14.92 -19.17 -5.40
CA ARG A 113 -15.03 -20.62 -5.35
C ARG A 113 -14.54 -21.19 -6.67
N GLY A 114 -13.53 -22.05 -6.63
CA GLY A 114 -13.05 -22.73 -7.81
C GLY A 114 -11.58 -23.13 -7.75
N TYR A 115 -11.16 -23.79 -8.77
CA TYR A 115 -9.78 -24.22 -8.96
C TYR A 115 -8.95 -23.13 -9.65
N VAL A 116 -7.65 -23.13 -9.43
CA VAL A 116 -6.69 -22.28 -10.12
C VAL A 116 -6.77 -22.48 -11.63
N ARG A 117 -6.60 -21.42 -12.38
CA ARG A 117 -6.67 -21.43 -13.84
C ARG A 117 -5.89 -20.29 -14.44
N MET A 118 -5.52 -20.41 -15.71
CA MET A 118 -4.88 -19.33 -16.43
C MET A 118 -5.39 -19.21 -17.86
N ILE A 119 -5.11 -18.07 -18.46
CA ILE A 119 -5.16 -17.86 -19.92
C ILE A 119 -3.86 -17.14 -20.30
N ALA A 120 -3.18 -17.64 -21.35
CA ALA A 120 -1.91 -17.13 -21.81
C ALA A 120 -1.82 -17.06 -23.32
N GLN A 121 -1.11 -16.04 -23.81
CA GLN A 121 -0.84 -15.82 -25.21
C GLN A 121 0.59 -15.26 -25.33
N LEU A 122 1.47 -15.96 -26.02
CA LEU A 122 2.78 -15.47 -26.42
C LEU A 122 2.70 -15.09 -27.90
N ASP A 123 2.95 -13.82 -28.17
CA ASP A 123 3.02 -13.27 -29.53
C ASP A 123 4.49 -13.13 -29.91
N ILE A 124 4.92 -13.81 -31.00
CA ILE A 124 6.28 -13.78 -31.54
C ILE A 124 6.25 -13.09 -32.90
N THR A 125 7.04 -12.03 -33.05
CA THR A 125 7.28 -11.36 -34.31
C THR A 125 8.71 -11.65 -34.75
N TYR A 126 8.89 -12.14 -35.97
CA TYR A 126 10.18 -12.46 -36.55
C TYR A 126 10.77 -11.28 -37.29
N LYS A 127 12.10 -11.27 -37.49
CA LYS A 127 12.80 -10.21 -38.22
C LYS A 127 12.39 -10.12 -39.70
N ASP A 128 11.86 -11.19 -40.27
CA ASP A 128 11.31 -11.19 -41.64
C ASP A 128 9.91 -10.59 -41.76
N GLY A 129 9.35 -10.10 -40.63
CA GLY A 129 8.02 -9.50 -40.55
C GLY A 129 6.88 -10.50 -40.41
N THR A 130 7.13 -11.79 -40.40
CA THR A 130 6.11 -12.81 -40.09
C THR A 130 5.88 -12.91 -38.59
N ALA A 131 4.71 -13.45 -38.17
CA ALA A 131 4.36 -13.59 -36.77
C ALA A 131 3.81 -14.98 -36.47
N GLU A 132 3.98 -15.41 -35.23
CA GLU A 132 3.44 -16.66 -34.69
C GLU A 132 2.80 -16.39 -33.33
N GLN A 133 1.81 -17.21 -32.94
CA GLN A 133 1.12 -17.10 -31.68
C GLN A 133 1.06 -18.44 -30.96
N ILE A 134 1.60 -18.51 -29.75
CA ILE A 134 1.49 -19.66 -28.86
C ILE A 134 0.44 -19.35 -27.80
N VAL A 135 -0.63 -20.15 -27.72
CA VAL A 135 -1.77 -19.88 -26.84
C VAL A 135 -2.01 -21.01 -25.86
N SER A 136 -2.65 -20.69 -24.74
CA SER A 136 -3.14 -21.70 -23.81
C SER A 136 -4.30 -22.50 -24.39
N ASN A 137 -4.15 -23.83 -24.36
CA ASN A 137 -5.14 -24.81 -24.83
C ASN A 137 -4.82 -26.21 -24.29
N THR A 138 -5.51 -27.25 -24.77
CA THR A 138 -5.31 -28.65 -24.32
C THR A 138 -3.95 -29.27 -24.71
N SER A 139 -3.12 -28.60 -25.51
CA SER A 139 -1.77 -29.07 -25.80
C SER A 139 -0.73 -28.73 -24.72
N TRP A 140 -1.12 -27.92 -23.72
CA TRP A 140 -0.34 -27.73 -22.53
C TRP A 140 -0.34 -28.99 -21.67
N LYS A 141 0.77 -29.23 -20.96
CA LYS A 141 0.90 -30.34 -20.02
C LYS A 141 0.76 -29.84 -18.58
N THR A 142 0.33 -30.73 -17.67
CA THR A 142 0.17 -30.40 -16.25
C THR A 142 0.57 -31.56 -15.33
N ALA A 143 1.17 -31.25 -14.20
CA ALA A 143 1.51 -32.17 -13.12
C ALA A 143 1.41 -31.45 -11.77
N ASP A 144 1.46 -32.19 -10.67
CA ASP A 144 1.56 -31.60 -9.32
C ASP A 144 2.96 -31.06 -9.05
N SER A 145 3.07 -29.90 -8.45
CA SER A 145 4.33 -29.35 -7.98
C SER A 145 4.64 -29.79 -6.54
N PRO A 146 5.85 -29.56 -6.02
CA PRO A 146 6.19 -29.82 -4.63
C PRO A 146 5.53 -28.86 -3.64
N ILE A 147 4.79 -27.83 -4.10
CA ILE A 147 4.04 -26.89 -3.25
C ILE A 147 2.72 -27.55 -2.87
N LEU A 148 2.67 -28.12 -1.68
CA LEU A 148 1.52 -28.89 -1.18
C LEU A 148 0.41 -28.00 -0.68
N PHE A 149 0.75 -26.81 -0.22
CA PHE A 149 -0.17 -25.83 0.34
C PHE A 149 0.38 -24.43 0.12
N ASP A 150 -0.49 -23.49 -0.20
CA ASP A 150 -0.19 -22.07 -0.18
C ASP A 150 -1.46 -21.29 0.13
N MET A 151 -1.38 -20.35 1.06
CA MET A 151 -2.49 -19.47 1.39
C MET A 151 -2.01 -18.16 1.99
N ARG A 152 -2.50 -17.05 1.44
CA ARG A 152 -2.30 -15.72 1.99
C ARG A 152 -2.61 -15.70 3.49
N ARG A 153 -1.78 -15.04 4.30
CA ARG A 153 -1.84 -14.98 5.77
C ARG A 153 -1.55 -16.28 6.51
N CYS A 154 -1.38 -17.39 5.81
CA CYS A 154 -1.04 -18.65 6.45
C CYS A 154 0.40 -19.06 6.18
N GLY A 155 0.78 -19.11 4.92
CA GLY A 155 2.11 -19.51 4.50
C GLY A 155 2.09 -20.52 3.35
N GLU A 156 3.26 -21.07 3.03
CA GLU A 156 3.47 -22.09 2.02
C GLU A 156 4.04 -23.38 2.64
N LYS A 157 3.62 -24.53 2.15
CA LYS A 157 4.22 -25.83 2.49
C LYS A 157 4.83 -26.46 1.25
N PHE A 158 6.13 -26.74 1.30
CA PHE A 158 6.92 -27.30 0.21
C PHE A 158 7.58 -28.62 0.63
N ASP A 159 7.48 -29.64 -0.22
CA ASP A 159 8.19 -30.91 -0.02
C ASP A 159 9.28 -31.09 -1.08
N ALA A 160 10.53 -30.84 -0.69
CA ALA A 160 11.67 -30.91 -1.59
C ALA A 160 11.92 -32.30 -2.18
N ARG A 161 11.42 -33.36 -1.55
CA ARG A 161 11.53 -34.74 -2.06
C ARG A 161 10.69 -34.95 -3.32
N LEU A 162 9.70 -34.09 -3.56
CA LEU A 162 8.80 -34.11 -4.72
C LEU A 162 9.26 -33.18 -5.85
N LYS A 163 10.39 -32.48 -5.67
CA LYS A 163 10.91 -31.55 -6.68
C LYS A 163 11.23 -32.27 -7.99
N ILE A 164 10.71 -31.75 -9.07
CA ILE A 164 10.99 -32.24 -10.44
C ILE A 164 12.07 -31.35 -11.04
N GLU A 165 13.31 -31.84 -11.05
CA GLU A 165 14.44 -31.07 -11.56
C GLU A 165 14.28 -30.78 -13.05
N GLY A 166 14.57 -29.56 -13.46
CA GLY A 166 14.54 -29.14 -14.85
C GLY A 166 13.19 -29.19 -15.55
N TRP A 167 12.09 -29.25 -14.82
CA TRP A 167 10.72 -29.41 -15.34
C TRP A 167 10.32 -28.41 -16.45
N CYS A 168 10.95 -27.26 -16.48
CA CYS A 168 10.71 -26.21 -17.49
C CYS A 168 11.89 -26.06 -18.47
N ASN A 169 12.88 -26.97 -18.48
CA ASN A 169 13.94 -26.95 -19.47
C ASN A 169 13.42 -27.40 -20.83
N PRO A 170 13.93 -26.86 -21.96
CA PRO A 170 13.49 -27.22 -23.31
C PRO A 170 13.48 -28.70 -23.63
N ASP A 171 14.46 -29.44 -23.10
CA ASP A 171 14.65 -30.87 -23.35
C ASP A 171 13.96 -31.78 -22.30
N PHE A 172 13.28 -31.23 -21.31
CA PHE A 172 12.54 -32.02 -20.32
C PHE A 172 11.36 -32.74 -20.98
N ASP A 173 11.31 -34.08 -20.82
CA ASP A 173 10.22 -34.91 -21.34
C ASP A 173 9.01 -34.89 -20.39
N ASP A 174 8.01 -34.11 -20.75
CA ASP A 174 6.70 -34.04 -20.06
C ASP A 174 5.60 -34.84 -20.80
N SER A 175 5.95 -35.74 -21.73
CA SER A 175 5.01 -36.53 -22.52
C SER A 175 4.05 -37.38 -21.64
N HIS A 176 4.57 -37.83 -20.48
CA HIS A 176 3.84 -38.64 -19.51
C HIS A 176 2.91 -37.80 -18.58
N TRP A 177 3.00 -36.46 -18.62
CA TRP A 177 2.11 -35.59 -17.87
C TRP A 177 0.73 -35.53 -18.51
N ASP A 178 -0.29 -35.25 -17.68
CA ASP A 178 -1.65 -35.04 -18.17
C ASP A 178 -1.72 -33.82 -19.12
N ASN A 179 -2.67 -33.82 -20.02
CA ASN A 179 -3.00 -32.61 -20.78
C ASN A 179 -3.82 -31.65 -19.91
N ALA A 180 -3.59 -30.37 -20.09
CA ALA A 180 -4.40 -29.34 -19.42
C ALA A 180 -5.89 -29.40 -19.85
N PHE A 181 -6.78 -29.06 -18.93
CA PHE A 181 -8.22 -29.05 -19.15
C PHE A 181 -8.70 -27.65 -19.49
N ILE A 182 -9.56 -27.53 -20.50
CA ILE A 182 -10.29 -26.28 -20.76
C ILE A 182 -11.33 -26.10 -19.68
N CYS A 183 -11.39 -24.88 -19.13
CA CYS A 183 -12.36 -24.52 -18.12
C CYS A 183 -13.10 -23.22 -18.47
N LYS A 184 -14.15 -22.90 -17.72
CA LYS A 184 -14.91 -21.66 -17.89
C LYS A 184 -14.05 -20.45 -17.48
N GLY A 185 -14.07 -19.38 -18.27
CA GLY A 185 -13.50 -18.09 -17.92
C GLY A 185 -14.26 -17.37 -16.81
N LEU A 186 -13.71 -16.24 -16.35
CA LEU A 186 -14.22 -15.49 -15.21
C LEU A 186 -15.20 -14.37 -15.58
N GLY A 187 -15.28 -14.01 -16.86
CA GLY A 187 -16.31 -13.11 -17.40
C GLY A 187 -15.90 -11.65 -17.58
N GLY A 188 -14.93 -11.15 -16.84
CA GLY A 188 -14.46 -9.77 -16.94
C GLY A 188 -13.75 -9.43 -18.25
N LYS A 189 -13.58 -8.13 -18.49
CA LYS A 189 -12.81 -7.60 -19.63
C LYS A 189 -11.32 -7.58 -19.32
N PHE A 190 -10.50 -7.94 -20.30
CA PHE A 190 -9.03 -7.89 -20.14
C PHE A 190 -8.53 -6.46 -20.14
N ARG A 191 -7.68 -6.14 -19.15
CA ARG A 191 -6.97 -4.87 -19.01
C ARG A 191 -5.52 -5.14 -18.63
N LYS A 192 -4.58 -4.43 -19.26
CA LYS A 192 -3.16 -4.55 -18.95
C LYS A 192 -2.89 -3.91 -17.58
N LYS A 193 -2.11 -4.58 -16.76
CA LYS A 193 -1.54 -4.04 -15.51
C LYS A 193 -0.61 -2.88 -15.84
N ILE A 194 -0.77 -1.75 -15.16
CA ILE A 194 0.06 -0.54 -15.37
C ILE A 194 0.94 -0.19 -14.18
N VAL A 195 0.64 -0.72 -12.99
CA VAL A 195 1.48 -0.51 -11.81
C VAL A 195 2.82 -1.23 -11.97
N GLU A 196 3.85 -0.68 -11.36
CA GLU A 196 5.19 -1.24 -11.32
C GLU A 196 5.16 -2.66 -10.70
N PRO A 197 6.05 -3.57 -11.14
CA PRO A 197 6.10 -4.92 -10.61
C PRO A 197 6.58 -4.95 -9.16
N ILE A 198 6.16 -5.97 -8.42
CA ILE A 198 6.78 -6.31 -7.15
C ILE A 198 8.15 -6.89 -7.45
N ARG A 199 9.20 -6.36 -6.81
CA ARG A 199 10.59 -6.77 -6.98
C ARG A 199 11.23 -7.12 -5.66
N ILE A 200 12.27 -7.96 -5.72
CA ILE A 200 13.19 -8.14 -4.60
C ILE A 200 14.07 -6.89 -4.53
N MET A 201 13.89 -6.10 -3.49
CA MET A 201 14.59 -4.83 -3.30
C MET A 201 15.94 -5.01 -2.64
N ARG A 202 16.05 -5.93 -1.68
CA ARG A 202 17.28 -6.24 -0.96
C ARG A 202 17.19 -7.58 -0.23
N LEU A 203 18.35 -8.12 0.14
CA LEU A 203 18.50 -9.25 1.05
C LEU A 203 19.13 -8.75 2.35
N ILE A 204 18.60 -9.20 3.48
CA ILE A 204 19.13 -8.86 4.81
C ILE A 204 19.47 -10.16 5.52
N ARG A 205 20.75 -10.34 5.88
CA ARG A 205 21.19 -11.49 6.67
C ARG A 205 20.63 -11.40 8.09
N GLY A 206 19.91 -12.43 8.54
CA GLY A 206 19.42 -12.53 9.90
C GLY A 206 20.55 -12.73 10.89
N THR A 207 20.50 -12.03 12.01
CA THR A 207 21.36 -12.27 13.17
C THR A 207 20.65 -13.23 14.11
N GLU A 208 21.23 -14.40 14.35
CA GLU A 208 20.68 -15.35 15.31
C GLU A 208 20.87 -14.81 16.74
N ILE A 209 19.78 -14.46 17.41
CA ILE A 209 19.76 -13.87 18.76
C ILE A 209 19.47 -14.92 19.85
N ALA A 210 18.85 -16.03 19.48
CA ALA A 210 18.70 -17.26 20.25
C ALA A 210 18.62 -18.42 19.26
N LYS A 211 18.74 -19.67 19.73
CA LYS A 211 18.71 -20.84 18.84
C LYS A 211 17.45 -20.84 17.95
N GLY A 212 17.64 -20.72 16.64
CA GLY A 212 16.57 -20.67 15.65
C GLY A 212 15.77 -19.37 15.63
N LEU A 213 16.14 -18.36 16.40
CA LEU A 213 15.49 -17.04 16.43
C LEU A 213 16.38 -15.97 15.79
N PHE A 214 15.92 -15.35 14.74
CA PHE A 214 16.66 -14.38 13.94
C PHE A 214 16.04 -12.98 13.98
N ASP A 215 16.86 -11.93 14.21
CA ASP A 215 16.50 -10.50 14.07
C ASP A 215 17.14 -9.96 12.81
N PHE A 216 16.35 -9.29 11.96
CA PHE A 216 16.81 -8.62 10.74
C PHE A 216 17.12 -7.13 10.97
N GLY A 217 16.92 -6.62 12.17
CA GLY A 217 17.23 -5.24 12.55
C GLY A 217 16.25 -4.19 12.01
N THR A 218 15.29 -4.57 11.18
CA THR A 218 14.27 -3.69 10.58
C THR A 218 12.96 -4.43 10.38
N ASN A 219 11.83 -3.74 10.59
CA ASN A 219 10.52 -4.27 10.23
C ASN A 219 10.30 -4.10 8.72
N THR A 220 9.87 -5.15 8.04
CA THR A 220 9.81 -5.17 6.59
C THR A 220 8.68 -6.06 6.05
N SER A 221 8.56 -6.14 4.72
CA SER A 221 7.68 -7.07 4.02
C SER A 221 8.45 -7.94 3.05
N GLY A 222 8.02 -9.19 2.92
CA GLY A 222 8.67 -10.17 2.05
C GLY A 222 8.61 -11.58 2.65
N TRP A 223 9.70 -12.33 2.57
CA TRP A 223 9.76 -13.72 3.05
C TRP A 223 11.17 -14.12 3.49
N ALA A 224 11.29 -15.26 4.15
CA ALA A 224 12.58 -15.83 4.48
C ALA A 224 13.12 -16.69 3.34
N ARG A 225 14.41 -16.56 3.06
CA ARG A 225 15.20 -17.52 2.29
C ARG A 225 16.09 -18.27 3.25
N ILE A 226 16.03 -19.59 3.23
CA ILE A 226 16.86 -20.45 4.06
C ILE A 226 17.91 -21.18 3.24
N ASN A 227 19.10 -21.36 3.83
CA ASN A 227 20.04 -22.38 3.43
C ASN A 227 20.16 -23.36 4.61
N VAL A 228 19.78 -24.60 4.40
CA VAL A 228 19.63 -25.59 5.48
C VAL A 228 20.31 -26.91 5.11
N LYS A 229 20.92 -27.57 6.12
CA LYS A 229 21.40 -28.96 6.06
C LYS A 229 20.70 -29.81 7.09
N GLY A 230 20.34 -31.04 6.71
CA GLY A 230 19.71 -31.99 7.60
C GLY A 230 19.27 -33.24 6.88
N LYS A 231 18.51 -34.09 7.56
CA LYS A 231 18.07 -35.38 7.04
C LYS A 231 16.83 -35.25 6.15
N SER A 232 16.76 -36.14 5.14
CA SER A 232 15.57 -36.27 4.32
C SER A 232 14.33 -36.53 5.17
N GLY A 233 13.26 -35.77 4.88
CA GLY A 233 11.98 -35.86 5.58
C GLY A 233 11.88 -35.01 6.85
N ASN A 234 12.98 -34.42 7.34
CA ASN A 234 12.88 -33.43 8.42
C ASN A 234 12.10 -32.21 7.94
N GLU A 235 11.18 -31.72 8.77
CA GLU A 235 10.35 -30.55 8.49
C GLU A 235 10.89 -29.33 9.23
N ILE A 236 11.08 -28.23 8.50
CA ILE A 236 11.44 -26.93 9.03
C ILE A 236 10.18 -26.05 8.98
N VAL A 237 9.83 -25.45 10.11
CA VAL A 237 8.73 -24.50 10.24
C VAL A 237 9.32 -23.11 10.49
N ILE A 238 8.97 -22.16 9.65
CA ILE A 238 9.44 -20.77 9.69
C ILE A 238 8.26 -19.89 10.10
N LYS A 239 8.33 -19.27 11.29
CA LYS A 239 7.31 -18.36 11.81
C LYS A 239 7.78 -16.92 11.71
N TYR A 240 6.87 -16.03 11.39
CA TYR A 240 7.16 -14.61 11.18
C TYR A 240 6.44 -13.73 12.19
N SER A 241 7.08 -12.67 12.66
CA SER A 241 6.42 -11.63 13.46
C SER A 241 7.18 -10.30 13.42
N GLU A 242 6.44 -9.23 13.64
CA GLU A 242 6.99 -7.88 13.85
C GLU A 242 7.58 -7.70 15.27
N ASN A 243 7.23 -8.58 16.20
CA ASN A 243 7.58 -8.46 17.61
C ASN A 243 7.96 -9.81 18.24
N LEU A 244 8.61 -9.76 19.38
CA LEU A 244 8.91 -10.91 20.23
C LEU A 244 7.92 -10.99 21.41
N THR A 245 7.76 -12.18 21.97
CA THR A 245 7.10 -12.41 23.27
C THR A 245 7.77 -11.61 24.38
N ASP A 246 7.10 -11.40 25.50
CA ASP A 246 7.64 -10.60 26.62
C ASP A 246 8.96 -11.16 27.18
N ASP A 247 9.16 -12.47 27.14
CA ASP A 247 10.42 -13.14 27.54
C ASP A 247 11.49 -13.09 26.44
N LYS A 248 11.17 -12.57 25.25
CA LYS A 248 12.03 -12.43 24.07
C LYS A 248 12.63 -13.74 23.54
N ASN A 249 12.01 -14.86 23.86
CA ASN A 249 12.49 -16.18 23.45
C ASN A 249 11.76 -16.71 22.20
N HIS A 250 10.62 -16.14 21.84
CA HIS A 250 9.81 -16.54 20.70
C HIS A 250 9.28 -15.34 19.92
N VAL A 251 8.88 -15.56 18.68
CA VAL A 251 8.10 -14.58 17.91
C VAL A 251 6.69 -14.47 18.48
N ASP A 252 6.19 -13.23 18.64
CA ASP A 252 4.84 -12.98 19.15
C ASP A 252 3.83 -13.00 17.99
N GLN A 253 3.04 -14.05 17.90
CA GLN A 253 1.97 -14.21 16.90
C GLN A 253 0.58 -13.89 17.47
N SER A 254 0.47 -13.28 18.63
CA SER A 254 -0.81 -12.99 19.31
C SER A 254 -1.70 -12.01 18.55
N SER A 255 -1.13 -11.17 17.67
CA SER A 255 -1.88 -10.22 16.84
C SER A 255 -2.42 -10.81 15.54
N ILE A 256 -2.07 -12.05 15.22
CA ILE A 256 -2.55 -12.71 14.01
C ILE A 256 -4.05 -13.00 14.14
N THR A 257 -4.83 -12.48 13.19
CA THR A 257 -6.29 -12.57 13.18
C THR A 257 -6.80 -13.37 11.99
N ASN A 258 -8.10 -13.61 11.94
CA ASN A 258 -8.80 -14.21 10.79
C ASN A 258 -8.29 -15.60 10.39
N GLY A 259 -7.78 -16.40 11.35
CA GLY A 259 -7.31 -17.77 11.11
C GLY A 259 -5.97 -17.85 10.36
N GLY A 260 -5.23 -16.76 10.29
CA GLY A 260 -3.86 -16.73 9.79
C GLY A 260 -2.91 -17.50 10.72
N THR A 261 -1.80 -17.98 10.18
CA THR A 261 -0.76 -18.67 10.95
C THR A 261 0.63 -18.09 10.68
N HIS A 262 0.81 -17.32 9.61
CA HIS A 262 2.07 -16.70 9.19
C HIS A 262 3.29 -17.60 9.39
N LYS A 263 3.24 -18.79 8.79
CA LYS A 263 4.30 -19.80 8.89
C LYS A 263 4.51 -20.51 7.56
N ASP A 264 5.75 -20.63 7.14
CA ASP A 264 6.14 -21.48 6.02
C ASP A 264 6.68 -22.82 6.52
N GLN A 265 6.55 -23.85 5.69
CA GLN A 265 6.97 -25.21 6.03
C GLN A 265 7.78 -25.80 4.87
N TYR A 266 8.98 -26.29 5.18
CA TYR A 266 9.88 -26.91 4.23
C TYR A 266 10.25 -28.32 4.66
N ILE A 267 9.95 -29.33 3.85
CA ILE A 267 10.35 -30.71 4.08
C ILE A 267 11.60 -30.99 3.26
N MET A 268 12.72 -31.28 3.93
CA MET A 268 14.02 -31.44 3.30
C MET A 268 14.11 -32.71 2.45
N ALA A 269 14.82 -32.63 1.32
CA ALA A 269 15.23 -33.78 0.52
C ALA A 269 16.41 -34.53 1.11
N GLY A 270 17.24 -33.89 1.93
CA GLY A 270 18.43 -34.45 2.57
C GLY A 270 19.67 -34.36 1.70
N ASN A 271 19.83 -33.26 0.94
CA ASN A 271 21.03 -33.02 0.16
C ASN A 271 22.23 -32.75 1.09
N PRO A 272 23.32 -33.54 0.99
CA PRO A 272 24.48 -33.37 1.87
C PRO A 272 25.23 -32.05 1.66
N ASP A 273 25.09 -31.42 0.49
CA ASP A 273 25.69 -30.11 0.19
C ASP A 273 24.87 -28.94 0.75
N GLY A 274 23.67 -29.23 1.27
CA GLY A 274 22.69 -28.26 1.74
C GLY A 274 21.60 -27.95 0.71
N GLU A 275 20.55 -27.31 1.17
CA GLU A 275 19.37 -26.98 0.37
C GLU A 275 19.05 -25.49 0.54
N GLU A 276 18.81 -24.80 -0.57
CA GLU A 276 18.29 -23.43 -0.57
C GLU A 276 16.81 -23.48 -0.92
N TRP A 277 16.02 -22.76 -0.13
CA TRP A 277 14.60 -22.61 -0.39
C TRP A 277 14.07 -21.25 0.05
N GLU A 278 13.12 -20.76 -0.71
CA GLU A 278 12.22 -19.64 -0.40
C GLU A 278 10.84 -19.93 -0.95
N GLN A 279 9.81 -19.39 -0.30
CA GLN A 279 8.43 -19.57 -0.72
C GLN A 279 8.16 -18.83 -2.05
N SER A 280 7.03 -19.14 -2.75
CA SER A 280 6.76 -18.69 -4.11
C SER A 280 5.63 -17.67 -4.23
N PHE A 281 4.62 -17.69 -3.35
CA PHE A 281 3.32 -17.07 -3.61
C PHE A 281 2.81 -16.12 -2.53
N ILE A 282 3.56 -15.90 -1.46
CA ILE A 282 3.09 -15.23 -0.27
C ILE A 282 4.11 -14.17 0.15
N TYR A 283 3.70 -13.21 0.92
CA TYR A 283 4.61 -12.35 1.67
C TYR A 283 4.13 -12.22 3.11
N HIS A 284 5.02 -11.86 3.99
CA HIS A 284 4.80 -11.62 5.40
C HIS A 284 5.30 -10.23 5.79
N GLY A 285 4.73 -9.64 6.84
CA GLY A 285 5.30 -8.49 7.52
C GLY A 285 6.08 -8.97 8.75
N PHE A 286 7.35 -8.62 8.88
CA PHE A 286 8.18 -9.14 9.96
C PHE A 286 9.47 -8.36 10.20
N ARG A 287 9.94 -8.43 11.43
CA ARG A 287 11.31 -8.11 11.82
C ARG A 287 12.03 -9.37 12.30
N TYR A 288 11.28 -10.32 12.85
CA TYR A 288 11.82 -11.53 13.46
C TYR A 288 11.30 -12.77 12.76
N VAL A 289 12.17 -13.77 12.68
CA VAL A 289 11.83 -15.12 12.20
C VAL A 289 12.26 -16.13 13.24
N GLU A 290 11.37 -17.07 13.58
CA GLU A 290 11.67 -18.22 14.38
C GLU A 290 11.60 -19.49 13.53
N VAL A 291 12.67 -20.30 13.58
CA VAL A 291 12.81 -21.55 12.85
C VAL A 291 12.74 -22.73 13.83
N GLU A 292 11.74 -23.56 13.63
CA GLU A 292 11.53 -24.79 14.39
C GLU A 292 11.84 -26.02 13.52
N GLY A 293 12.26 -27.12 14.14
CA GLY A 293 12.54 -28.40 13.48
C GLY A 293 13.94 -28.93 13.76
N GLU A 294 14.26 -30.06 13.14
CA GLU A 294 15.60 -30.69 13.27
C GLU A 294 16.44 -30.39 12.05
N TYR A 295 17.58 -29.74 12.24
CA TYR A 295 18.58 -29.41 11.22
C TYR A 295 19.98 -29.44 11.82
N ASP A 296 20.98 -29.65 10.94
CA ASP A 296 22.39 -29.62 11.33
C ASP A 296 22.95 -28.20 11.28
N GLU A 297 22.63 -27.46 10.20
CA GLU A 297 23.03 -26.07 9.98
C GLU A 297 21.88 -25.31 9.30
N ILE A 298 21.69 -24.04 9.66
CA ILE A 298 20.75 -23.15 8.98
C ILE A 298 21.26 -21.71 8.95
N THR A 299 21.01 -21.02 7.84
CA THR A 299 21.11 -19.58 7.74
C THR A 299 19.82 -19.01 7.14
N VAL A 300 19.43 -17.83 7.57
CA VAL A 300 18.18 -17.18 7.14
C VAL A 300 18.47 -15.78 6.64
N ASP A 301 17.98 -15.48 5.44
CA ASP A 301 17.97 -14.13 4.87
C ASP A 301 16.52 -13.65 4.75
N ALA A 302 16.24 -12.40 5.09
CA ALA A 302 15.01 -11.74 4.70
C ALA A 302 15.13 -11.28 3.24
N VAL A 303 14.24 -11.77 2.40
CA VAL A 303 14.01 -11.28 1.04
C VAL A 303 12.98 -10.16 1.15
N VAL A 304 13.45 -8.91 1.07
CA VAL A 304 12.58 -7.73 1.13
C VAL A 304 11.99 -7.48 -0.24
N ALA A 305 10.65 -7.52 -0.33
CA ALA A 305 9.94 -7.38 -1.60
C ALA A 305 8.70 -6.50 -1.44
N PHE A 306 8.54 -5.57 -2.39
CA PHE A 306 7.38 -4.69 -2.51
C PHE A 306 7.31 -4.11 -3.93
N THR A 307 6.24 -3.38 -4.25
CA THR A 307 6.09 -2.71 -5.56
C THR A 307 7.21 -1.68 -5.75
N ASP A 308 7.94 -1.78 -6.86
CA ASP A 308 9.07 -0.91 -7.20
C ASP A 308 8.61 0.49 -7.65
N MET A 309 7.87 1.15 -6.77
CA MET A 309 7.39 2.53 -6.97
C MET A 309 8.56 3.51 -6.83
N PRO A 310 8.85 4.35 -7.85
CA PRO A 310 10.01 5.22 -7.81
C PRO A 310 9.98 6.23 -6.65
N LEU A 311 11.01 6.23 -5.81
CA LEU A 311 11.20 7.23 -4.75
C LEU A 311 11.71 8.53 -5.39
N THR A 312 10.94 9.63 -5.29
CA THR A 312 11.21 10.94 -5.88
C THR A 312 11.57 12.00 -4.84
N SER A 313 11.84 11.56 -3.62
CA SER A 313 12.09 12.46 -2.50
C SER A 313 13.29 12.05 -1.66
N SER A 314 13.81 13.03 -0.94
CA SER A 314 14.80 12.84 0.14
C SER A 314 14.61 13.89 1.23
N PHE A 315 15.01 13.55 2.45
CA PHE A 315 14.95 14.50 3.57
C PHE A 315 16.04 14.19 4.59
N SER A 316 16.74 15.21 5.05
CA SER A 316 17.67 15.14 6.18
C SER A 316 17.80 16.51 6.86
N CYS A 317 17.98 16.51 8.18
CA CYS A 317 18.27 17.70 8.96
C CYS A 317 19.22 17.35 10.11
N ASP A 318 19.66 18.37 10.86
CA ASP A 318 20.52 18.21 12.04
C ASP A 318 19.77 17.67 13.28
N ASN A 319 18.46 17.37 13.17
CA ASN A 319 17.67 16.71 14.20
C ASN A 319 17.47 15.21 13.85
N ASP A 320 18.24 14.33 14.51
CA ASP A 320 18.24 12.89 14.26
C ASP A 320 16.87 12.23 14.51
N MET A 321 16.05 12.73 15.45
CA MET A 321 14.73 12.19 15.72
C MET A 321 13.77 12.41 14.53
N ILE A 322 13.79 13.60 13.94
CA ILE A 322 12.98 13.92 12.74
C ILE A 322 13.41 13.06 11.56
N ASN A 323 14.74 12.85 11.37
CA ASN A 323 15.24 11.98 10.31
C ASN A 323 14.73 10.53 10.47
N LYS A 324 14.74 10.00 11.69
CA LYS A 324 14.23 8.65 11.99
C LYS A 324 12.74 8.54 11.76
N ILE A 325 11.94 9.56 12.14
CA ILE A 325 10.51 9.59 11.90
C ILE A 325 10.23 9.64 10.39
N HIS A 326 10.96 10.48 9.65
CA HIS A 326 10.85 10.52 8.19
C HIS A 326 11.14 9.15 7.57
N GLN A 327 12.25 8.50 7.98
CA GLN A 327 12.60 7.17 7.46
C GLN A 327 11.52 6.11 7.80
N ALA A 328 10.93 6.17 8.99
CA ALA A 328 9.84 5.27 9.37
C ALA A 328 8.60 5.48 8.49
N CYS A 329 8.29 6.72 8.09
CA CYS A 329 7.21 6.99 7.11
C CYS A 329 7.51 6.34 5.76
N ILE A 330 8.73 6.54 5.23
CA ILE A 330 9.14 5.97 3.94
C ILE A 330 9.12 4.43 3.99
N ASN A 331 9.68 3.83 5.05
CA ASN A 331 9.67 2.39 5.24
C ASN A 331 8.23 1.83 5.26
N SER A 332 7.32 2.47 6.00
CA SER A 332 5.93 2.02 6.08
C SER A 332 5.18 2.15 4.75
N ILE A 333 5.41 3.22 3.99
CA ILE A 333 4.81 3.36 2.65
C ILE A 333 5.32 2.27 1.72
N GLN A 334 6.63 2.05 1.64
CA GLN A 334 7.22 1.06 0.75
C GLN A 334 6.76 -0.37 1.06
N THR A 335 6.88 -0.77 2.33
CA THR A 335 6.59 -2.15 2.77
C THR A 335 5.10 -2.47 2.83
N ASN A 336 4.23 -1.47 2.67
CA ASN A 336 2.79 -1.63 2.51
C ASN A 336 2.32 -1.50 1.04
N CYS A 337 3.21 -1.35 0.06
CA CYS A 337 2.83 -1.28 -1.34
C CYS A 337 3.03 -2.64 -2.04
N HIS A 338 1.94 -3.40 -2.23
CA HIS A 338 1.93 -4.67 -2.97
C HIS A 338 0.87 -4.60 -4.07
N ASP A 339 1.25 -4.07 -5.22
CA ASP A 339 0.43 -3.56 -6.32
C ASP A 339 -0.35 -2.30 -5.95
N LEU A 340 -1.11 -2.33 -4.87
CA LEU A 340 -1.82 -1.20 -4.26
C LEU A 340 -1.37 -1.08 -2.80
N MET A 341 -1.74 0.03 -2.14
CA MET A 341 -1.44 0.18 -0.72
C MET A 341 -2.28 -0.79 0.12
N THR A 342 -1.62 -1.55 0.98
CA THR A 342 -2.26 -2.37 2.00
C THR A 342 -2.19 -1.66 3.35
N ASP A 343 -3.13 -1.93 4.24
CA ASP A 343 -3.14 -1.40 5.61
C ASP A 343 -1.88 -1.82 6.38
N CYS A 344 -1.56 -3.11 6.34
CA CYS A 344 -0.38 -3.69 6.98
C CYS A 344 0.12 -4.92 6.24
N PRO A 345 1.44 -5.21 6.24
CA PRO A 345 1.99 -6.41 5.59
C PRO A 345 1.90 -7.65 6.49
N HIS A 346 1.62 -7.47 7.78
CA HIS A 346 1.72 -8.49 8.80
C HIS A 346 0.45 -9.34 8.92
N ARG A 347 -0.75 -8.77 9.07
CA ARG A 347 -1.94 -9.55 9.44
C ARG A 347 -3.09 -9.50 8.45
N GLU A 348 -3.44 -8.32 7.90
CA GLU A 348 -4.62 -8.18 7.04
C GLU A 348 -4.26 -8.17 5.56
N GLN A 349 -3.27 -7.38 5.17
CA GLN A 349 -2.85 -7.24 3.78
C GLN A 349 -4.01 -6.80 2.85
N ASN A 350 -4.90 -5.93 3.35
CA ASN A 350 -6.09 -5.47 2.65
C ASN A 350 -5.89 -4.07 2.09
N PHE A 351 -6.61 -3.74 1.03
CA PHE A 351 -6.57 -2.44 0.36
C PHE A 351 -7.57 -1.47 0.98
N TRP A 352 -7.38 -1.13 2.27
CA TRP A 352 -8.24 -0.22 2.99
C TRP A 352 -8.13 1.20 2.41
N THR A 353 -9.30 1.77 2.05
CA THR A 353 -9.34 3.05 1.35
C THR A 353 -9.06 4.23 2.25
N GLY A 354 -9.51 4.19 3.52
CA GLY A 354 -9.26 5.23 4.52
C GLY A 354 -7.78 5.41 4.82
N ASP A 355 -7.04 4.30 4.94
CA ASP A 355 -5.59 4.29 5.15
C ASP A 355 -4.85 5.03 4.04
N ALA A 356 -5.21 4.71 2.80
CA ALA A 356 -4.63 5.35 1.63
C ALA A 356 -4.99 6.84 1.53
N ALA A 357 -6.24 7.21 1.82
CA ALA A 357 -6.67 8.61 1.83
C ALA A 357 -5.95 9.44 2.90
N ALA A 358 -5.70 8.85 4.08
CA ALA A 358 -4.97 9.53 5.16
C ALA A 358 -3.52 9.85 4.80
N SER A 359 -2.87 8.98 4.02
CA SER A 359 -1.46 9.12 3.61
C SER A 359 -1.25 9.59 2.17
N ALA A 360 -2.32 9.89 1.42
CA ALA A 360 -2.27 10.17 -0.01
C ALA A 360 -1.26 11.27 -0.39
N GLU A 361 -1.23 12.37 0.37
CA GLU A 361 -0.29 13.48 0.11
C GLU A 361 1.16 13.06 0.38
N ALA A 362 1.41 12.31 1.47
CA ALA A 362 2.76 11.82 1.77
C ALA A 362 3.26 10.83 0.71
N ILE A 363 2.40 9.92 0.26
CA ILE A 363 2.71 8.98 -0.82
C ILE A 363 3.09 9.73 -2.09
N THR A 364 2.26 10.68 -2.53
CA THR A 364 2.47 11.41 -3.79
C THR A 364 3.58 12.44 -3.73
N MET A 365 3.92 12.99 -2.56
CA MET A 365 5.10 13.85 -2.39
C MET A 365 6.40 13.07 -2.35
N SER A 366 6.35 11.82 -1.87
CA SER A 366 7.55 11.01 -1.69
C SER A 366 7.87 10.14 -2.89
N PHE A 367 6.86 9.69 -3.64
CA PHE A 367 7.01 8.72 -4.72
C PHE A 367 6.30 9.18 -6.01
N ASP A 368 6.78 8.70 -7.16
CA ASP A 368 5.96 8.71 -8.37
C ASP A 368 4.90 7.61 -8.29
N ALA A 369 3.81 7.92 -7.61
CA ALA A 369 2.72 6.99 -7.34
C ALA A 369 1.62 7.02 -8.41
N TYR A 370 1.81 7.73 -9.52
CA TYR A 370 0.75 7.96 -10.51
C TYR A 370 0.21 6.66 -11.11
N ASN A 371 1.08 5.73 -11.48
CA ASN A 371 0.65 4.45 -12.08
C ASN A 371 -0.12 3.60 -11.08
N MET A 372 0.34 3.49 -9.83
CA MET A 372 -0.35 2.76 -8.76
C MET A 372 -1.74 3.36 -8.48
N LEU A 373 -1.84 4.68 -8.36
CA LEU A 373 -3.12 5.36 -8.11
C LEU A 373 -4.06 5.29 -9.32
N SER A 374 -3.54 5.32 -10.55
CA SER A 374 -4.33 5.15 -11.77
C SER A 374 -4.85 3.71 -11.92
N GLU A 375 -4.05 2.72 -11.52
CA GLU A 375 -4.50 1.33 -11.42
C GLU A 375 -5.64 1.20 -10.41
N TRP A 376 -5.49 1.84 -9.24
CA TRP A 376 -6.52 1.82 -8.19
C TRP A 376 -7.81 2.52 -8.62
N ALA A 377 -7.71 3.58 -9.41
CA ALA A 377 -8.86 4.30 -9.96
C ALA A 377 -9.80 3.37 -10.76
N GLU A 378 -9.25 2.46 -11.57
CA GLU A 378 -10.06 1.49 -12.29
C GLU A 378 -10.78 0.50 -11.34
N HIS A 379 -10.16 0.13 -10.22
CA HIS A 379 -10.78 -0.72 -9.21
C HIS A 379 -11.89 0.01 -8.44
N PHE A 380 -11.75 1.31 -8.15
CA PHE A 380 -12.84 2.12 -7.60
C PHE A 380 -14.05 2.15 -8.54
N LYS A 381 -13.82 2.33 -9.83
CA LYS A 381 -14.84 2.34 -10.86
C LYS A 381 -15.63 1.03 -10.92
N ASP A 382 -14.92 -0.10 -10.83
CA ASP A 382 -15.54 -1.43 -10.80
C ASP A 382 -16.30 -1.71 -9.50
N SER A 383 -15.85 -1.14 -8.38
CA SER A 383 -16.37 -1.46 -7.04
C SER A 383 -17.53 -0.59 -6.59
N GLN A 384 -17.71 0.60 -7.17
CA GLN A 384 -18.78 1.51 -6.78
C GLN A 384 -20.16 0.98 -7.18
N LEU A 385 -21.10 1.00 -6.25
CA LEU A 385 -22.51 0.62 -6.49
C LEU A 385 -23.25 1.72 -7.30
N ASP A 386 -24.39 1.36 -7.84
CA ASP A 386 -25.20 2.26 -8.68
C ASP A 386 -25.73 3.49 -7.92
N ASP A 387 -25.97 3.36 -6.62
CA ASP A 387 -26.35 4.47 -5.73
C ASP A 387 -25.18 5.38 -5.35
N GLY A 388 -23.95 4.99 -5.65
CA GLY A 388 -22.73 5.74 -5.38
C GLY A 388 -21.95 5.27 -4.16
N GLN A 389 -22.46 4.32 -3.37
CA GLN A 389 -21.77 3.75 -2.23
C GLN A 389 -20.50 3.03 -2.66
N LEU A 390 -19.46 3.12 -1.82
CA LEU A 390 -18.20 2.40 -1.96
C LEU A 390 -18.00 1.35 -0.86
N PRO A 391 -17.23 0.31 -1.13
CA PRO A 391 -16.75 -0.56 -0.06
C PRO A 391 -15.53 0.05 0.62
N CYS A 392 -15.34 -0.27 1.88
CA CYS A 392 -14.18 0.20 2.66
C CYS A 392 -12.83 -0.38 2.20
N ILE A 393 -12.85 -1.46 1.42
CA ILE A 393 -11.69 -2.12 0.78
C ILE A 393 -11.94 -2.15 -0.72
N VAL A 394 -11.00 -1.64 -1.51
CA VAL A 394 -11.11 -1.58 -2.99
C VAL A 394 -9.86 -2.20 -3.63
N PRO A 395 -10.02 -3.27 -4.46
CA PRO A 395 -11.25 -3.98 -4.74
C PRO A 395 -11.76 -4.80 -3.53
N PRO A 396 -13.07 -4.92 -3.34
CA PRO A 396 -13.62 -5.77 -2.30
C PRO A 396 -13.38 -7.24 -2.67
N PHE A 397 -13.01 -8.05 -1.69
CA PHE A 397 -12.79 -9.49 -1.91
C PHE A 397 -14.10 -10.27 -2.12
N GLY A 398 -15.10 -9.65 -2.76
CA GLY A 398 -16.44 -10.19 -3.00
C GLY A 398 -17.29 -10.36 -1.74
N LEU A 399 -17.01 -9.56 -0.71
CA LEU A 399 -17.68 -9.67 0.58
C LEU A 399 -18.71 -8.56 0.77
N PRO A 400 -19.97 -8.93 1.04
CA PRO A 400 -21.02 -7.97 1.36
C PRO A 400 -20.65 -7.04 2.54
N TRP A 401 -19.91 -7.51 3.52
CA TRP A 401 -19.56 -6.73 4.70
C TRP A 401 -18.72 -5.48 4.38
N CYS A 402 -17.91 -5.50 3.33
CA CYS A 402 -17.13 -4.32 2.91
C CYS A 402 -18.01 -3.12 2.55
N TYR A 403 -19.28 -3.36 2.20
CA TYR A 403 -20.29 -2.32 1.94
C TYR A 403 -21.15 -2.00 3.16
N LEU A 404 -20.97 -2.67 4.28
CA LEU A 404 -21.76 -2.50 5.49
C LEU A 404 -20.93 -1.97 6.66
N PHE A 405 -19.66 -2.34 6.71
CA PHE A 405 -18.73 -1.93 7.74
C PHE A 405 -17.77 -0.86 7.21
N ALA A 406 -17.43 0.12 8.04
CA ALA A 406 -16.46 1.17 7.74
C ALA A 406 -16.77 1.95 6.43
N THR A 407 -18.05 2.07 6.07
CA THR A 407 -18.47 2.95 4.99
C THR A 407 -18.82 4.32 5.57
N GLY A 408 -18.38 5.37 4.88
CA GLY A 408 -18.59 6.74 5.32
C GLY A 408 -17.54 7.67 4.74
N PRO A 409 -17.72 8.98 4.88
CA PRO A 409 -16.81 9.95 4.26
C PRO A 409 -15.34 9.76 4.62
N ASP A 410 -15.03 9.27 5.81
CA ASP A 410 -13.69 8.98 6.30
C ASP A 410 -12.95 7.87 5.50
N TRP A 411 -13.67 6.95 4.85
CA TRP A 411 -13.13 5.92 3.94
C TRP A 411 -13.53 6.15 2.49
N ASP A 412 -14.80 6.48 2.24
CA ASP A 412 -15.35 6.59 0.88
C ASP A 412 -14.73 7.76 0.10
N SER A 413 -14.32 8.85 0.79
CA SER A 413 -13.67 10.02 0.19
C SER A 413 -12.34 9.71 -0.52
N ALA A 414 -11.78 8.51 -0.30
CA ALA A 414 -10.58 8.07 -1.01
C ALA A 414 -10.71 8.19 -2.53
N ILE A 415 -11.91 7.95 -3.09
CA ILE A 415 -12.17 8.09 -4.54
C ILE A 415 -11.98 9.53 -5.05
N ILE A 416 -12.03 10.53 -4.17
CA ILE A 416 -11.78 11.95 -4.47
C ILE A 416 -10.35 12.33 -4.10
N HIS A 417 -9.88 11.94 -2.89
CA HIS A 417 -8.58 12.33 -2.38
C HIS A 417 -7.40 11.74 -3.17
N LEU A 418 -7.48 10.45 -3.55
CA LEU A 418 -6.38 9.82 -4.29
C LEU A 418 -6.18 10.46 -5.67
N PRO A 419 -7.19 10.64 -6.54
CA PRO A 419 -6.99 11.32 -7.81
C PRO A 419 -6.65 12.82 -7.65
N TYR A 420 -7.14 13.50 -6.60
CA TYR A 420 -6.76 14.87 -6.32
C TYR A 420 -5.25 15.01 -6.10
N TYR A 421 -4.66 14.22 -5.20
CA TYR A 421 -3.23 14.28 -4.92
C TYR A 421 -2.40 13.71 -6.07
N ALA A 422 -2.87 12.66 -6.75
CA ALA A 422 -2.22 12.15 -7.95
C ALA A 422 -2.10 13.22 -9.05
N TYR A 423 -3.18 13.97 -9.31
CA TYR A 423 -3.16 15.06 -10.27
C TYR A 423 -2.30 16.23 -9.79
N LYS A 424 -2.40 16.60 -8.51
CA LYS A 424 -1.64 17.69 -7.90
C LYS A 424 -0.14 17.53 -8.09
N TYR A 425 0.39 16.32 -7.80
CA TYR A 425 1.83 16.05 -7.81
C TYR A 425 2.36 15.38 -9.09
N SER A 426 1.52 15.15 -10.11
CA SER A 426 1.95 14.65 -11.43
C SER A 426 1.63 15.58 -12.58
N GLY A 427 0.60 16.42 -12.45
CA GLY A 427 0.03 17.20 -13.55
C GLY A 427 -0.80 16.38 -14.54
N LYS A 428 -0.93 15.06 -14.34
CA LYS A 428 -1.64 14.14 -15.24
C LYS A 428 -3.11 14.05 -14.84
N ARG A 429 -3.97 14.72 -15.61
CA ARG A 429 -5.42 14.85 -15.32
C ARG A 429 -6.24 13.59 -15.62
N GLU A 430 -5.68 12.61 -16.33
CA GLU A 430 -6.39 11.44 -16.84
C GLU A 430 -7.05 10.62 -15.73
N ILE A 431 -6.43 10.57 -14.54
CA ILE A 431 -7.01 9.90 -13.37
C ILE A 431 -8.29 10.60 -12.90
N VAL A 432 -8.34 11.94 -12.95
CA VAL A 432 -9.52 12.74 -12.63
C VAL A 432 -10.61 12.50 -13.67
N ASP A 433 -10.25 12.50 -14.95
CA ASP A 433 -11.20 12.24 -16.05
C ASP A 433 -11.81 10.84 -15.94
N THR A 434 -11.01 9.83 -15.55
CA THR A 434 -11.43 8.44 -15.35
C THR A 434 -12.49 8.31 -14.24
N LEU A 435 -12.35 9.03 -13.14
CA LEU A 435 -13.22 8.93 -11.97
C LEU A 435 -14.26 10.03 -11.84
N TRP A 436 -14.31 11.01 -12.75
CA TRP A 436 -15.16 12.19 -12.59
C TRP A 436 -16.62 11.86 -12.26
N GLU A 437 -17.24 10.99 -13.03
CA GLU A 437 -18.63 10.57 -12.80
C GLU A 437 -18.81 9.76 -11.51
N ASN A 438 -17.80 8.97 -11.15
CA ASN A 438 -17.81 8.18 -9.93
C ASN A 438 -17.72 9.07 -8.68
N MET A 439 -16.87 10.08 -8.70
CA MET A 439 -16.75 11.09 -7.64
C MET A 439 -18.07 11.87 -7.45
N ASN A 440 -18.70 12.26 -8.56
CA ASN A 440 -20.02 12.90 -8.52
C ASN A 440 -21.10 11.98 -7.93
N ARG A 441 -21.07 10.69 -8.25
CA ARG A 441 -22.01 9.72 -7.65
C ARG A 441 -21.81 9.58 -6.15
N LEU A 442 -20.57 9.64 -5.66
CA LEU A 442 -20.30 9.64 -4.23
C LEU A 442 -20.93 10.86 -3.54
N LEU A 443 -20.72 12.08 -4.06
CA LEU A 443 -21.33 13.27 -3.47
C LEU A 443 -22.87 13.20 -3.44
N LYS A 444 -23.49 12.65 -4.49
CA LYS A 444 -24.94 12.40 -4.53
C LYS A 444 -25.37 11.34 -3.50
N TYR A 445 -24.56 10.30 -3.30
CA TYR A 445 -24.80 9.32 -2.25
C TYR A 445 -24.78 9.98 -0.88
N PHE A 446 -23.78 10.81 -0.57
CA PHE A 446 -23.74 11.55 0.67
C PHE A 446 -24.96 12.48 0.83
N GLU A 447 -25.36 13.18 -0.22
CA GLU A 447 -26.56 14.03 -0.20
C GLU A 447 -27.83 13.22 0.10
N SER A 448 -27.93 11.99 -0.43
CA SER A 448 -29.08 11.09 -0.18
C SER A 448 -29.15 10.54 1.26
N ARG A 449 -28.03 10.61 2.00
CA ARG A 449 -27.93 10.09 3.38
C ARG A 449 -28.34 11.08 4.44
N THR A 450 -28.66 12.33 4.07
CA THR A 450 -28.99 13.39 5.02
C THR A 450 -29.93 14.41 4.42
N GLU A 451 -30.90 14.89 5.21
CA GLU A 451 -31.76 16.01 4.85
C GLU A 451 -31.10 17.37 5.20
N SER A 452 -30.25 17.39 6.23
CA SER A 452 -29.63 18.59 6.80
C SER A 452 -28.19 18.82 6.36
N ARG A 453 -27.64 18.01 5.45
CA ARG A 453 -26.20 18.01 5.06
C ARG A 453 -25.21 17.73 6.20
N ILE A 454 -25.69 17.31 7.35
CA ILE A 454 -24.87 16.78 8.42
C ILE A 454 -24.83 15.26 8.26
N LEU A 455 -23.65 14.73 7.96
CA LEU A 455 -23.45 13.29 7.86
C LEU A 455 -23.13 12.71 9.23
N ASP A 456 -23.82 11.63 9.60
CA ASP A 456 -23.68 10.96 10.89
C ASP A 456 -23.45 9.46 10.71
N PHE A 457 -22.46 9.12 9.90
CA PHE A 457 -22.01 7.74 9.67
C PHE A 457 -20.55 7.70 9.25
N GLY A 458 -19.86 6.62 9.57
CA GLY A 458 -18.43 6.41 9.34
C GLY A 458 -17.77 5.80 10.57
N LEU A 459 -16.46 5.58 10.50
CA LEU A 459 -15.64 5.12 11.63
C LEU A 459 -15.09 6.28 12.49
N GLY A 460 -15.04 7.49 11.92
CA GLY A 460 -14.47 8.65 12.59
C GLY A 460 -12.93 8.63 12.64
N ASP A 461 -12.36 9.26 13.66
CA ASP A 461 -10.91 9.39 13.86
C ASP A 461 -10.30 8.06 14.33
N TRP A 462 -10.17 7.10 13.40
CA TRP A 462 -9.71 5.73 13.68
C TRP A 462 -8.35 5.72 14.37
N ALA A 463 -8.08 4.66 15.13
CA ALA A 463 -6.88 4.49 15.94
C ALA A 463 -6.64 5.63 16.95
N CYS A 464 -7.67 6.43 17.25
CA CYS A 464 -7.62 7.47 18.26
C CYS A 464 -7.28 6.90 19.63
N PHE A 465 -6.48 7.66 20.38
CA PHE A 465 -6.00 7.28 21.69
C PHE A 465 -6.40 8.34 22.73
N SER A 466 -7.12 7.92 23.77
CA SER A 466 -7.54 8.80 24.84
C SER A 466 -6.48 8.93 25.96
N LYS A 467 -6.64 9.96 26.81
CA LYS A 467 -5.79 10.16 27.99
C LYS A 467 -5.88 9.00 29.00
N ASP A 468 -7.01 8.30 29.02
CA ASP A 468 -7.23 7.13 29.90
C ASP A 468 -6.74 5.82 29.28
N GLU A 469 -5.97 5.90 28.19
CA GLU A 469 -5.43 4.75 27.46
C GLU A 469 -6.52 3.80 26.89
N ILE A 470 -7.70 4.34 26.58
CA ILE A 470 -8.81 3.62 25.97
C ILE A 470 -8.90 4.01 24.49
N MET A 471 -8.77 3.01 23.60
CA MET A 471 -8.92 3.22 22.17
C MET A 471 -10.36 3.61 21.83
N HIS A 472 -10.52 4.60 20.92
CA HIS A 472 -11.80 5.18 20.48
C HIS A 472 -12.61 5.92 21.57
N LYS A 473 -12.10 6.05 22.80
CA LYS A 473 -12.65 7.00 23.76
C LYS A 473 -12.12 8.40 23.43
N ASP A 474 -12.96 9.41 23.60
CA ASP A 474 -12.65 10.81 23.26
C ASP A 474 -12.32 11.03 21.77
N MET A 475 -12.86 10.17 20.90
CA MET A 475 -12.76 10.30 19.45
C MET A 475 -13.55 11.52 18.96
N CYS A 476 -13.08 12.14 17.88
CA CYS A 476 -13.84 13.19 17.20
C CYS A 476 -15.27 12.71 16.91
N PRO A 477 -16.32 13.45 17.32
CA PRO A 477 -17.70 13.03 17.06
C PRO A 477 -17.93 12.81 15.55
N ILE A 478 -18.48 11.66 15.18
CA ILE A 478 -18.72 11.27 13.77
C ILE A 478 -19.46 12.35 12.98
N PRO A 479 -20.53 13.00 13.50
CA PRO A 479 -21.19 14.09 12.77
C PRO A 479 -20.27 15.27 12.44
N ILE A 480 -19.25 15.53 13.25
CA ILE A 480 -18.26 16.59 13.00
C ILE A 480 -17.27 16.11 11.93
N SER A 481 -16.63 14.96 12.14
CA SER A 481 -15.60 14.45 11.19
C SER A 481 -16.19 14.19 9.82
N SER A 482 -17.31 13.46 9.73
CA SER A 482 -17.93 13.09 8.45
C SER A 482 -18.45 14.30 7.67
N THR A 483 -18.96 15.33 8.37
CA THR A 483 -19.39 16.56 7.71
C THR A 483 -18.20 17.42 7.25
N CYS A 484 -17.08 17.40 7.98
CA CYS A 484 -15.83 18.02 7.54
C CYS A 484 -15.31 17.36 6.26
N PHE A 485 -15.29 16.03 6.18
CA PHE A 485 -14.94 15.31 4.96
C PHE A 485 -15.84 15.72 3.79
N TYR A 486 -17.15 15.71 3.97
CA TYR A 486 -18.11 16.07 2.94
C TYR A 486 -17.84 17.47 2.35
N ARG A 487 -17.49 18.44 3.22
CA ARG A 487 -17.10 19.77 2.75
C ARG A 487 -15.76 19.78 2.02
N ILE A 488 -14.76 19.07 2.53
CA ILE A 488 -13.43 18.95 1.89
C ILE A 488 -13.57 18.32 0.51
N ASP A 489 -14.38 17.27 0.38
CA ASP A 489 -14.67 16.61 -0.89
C ASP A 489 -15.28 17.57 -1.91
N ALA A 490 -16.26 18.37 -1.46
CA ALA A 490 -16.87 19.38 -2.33
C ALA A 490 -15.86 20.47 -2.78
N LEU A 491 -14.94 20.89 -1.90
CA LEU A 491 -13.88 21.84 -2.24
C LEU A 491 -12.85 21.24 -3.19
N MET A 492 -12.39 20.01 -2.96
CA MET A 492 -11.48 19.31 -3.86
C MET A 492 -12.09 19.11 -5.25
N MET A 493 -13.38 18.76 -5.30
CA MET A 493 -14.11 18.66 -6.58
C MET A 493 -14.22 20.03 -7.29
N ALA A 494 -14.38 21.10 -6.55
CA ALA A 494 -14.38 22.45 -7.16
C ALA A 494 -13.03 22.82 -7.74
N GLU A 495 -11.93 22.56 -7.02
CA GLU A 495 -10.57 22.82 -7.50
C GLU A 495 -10.24 21.97 -8.75
N MET A 496 -10.55 20.66 -8.71
CA MET A 496 -10.37 19.79 -9.89
C MET A 496 -11.25 20.21 -11.07
N ALA A 497 -12.49 20.67 -10.81
CA ALA A 497 -13.37 21.17 -11.87
C ALA A 497 -12.75 22.37 -12.56
N GLU A 498 -12.30 23.36 -11.79
CA GLU A 498 -11.68 24.58 -12.33
C GLU A 498 -10.41 24.24 -13.13
N ALA A 499 -9.52 23.44 -12.58
CA ALA A 499 -8.26 23.05 -13.23
C ALA A 499 -8.47 22.22 -14.52
N THR A 500 -9.60 21.52 -14.62
CA THR A 500 -9.93 20.70 -15.80
C THR A 500 -10.91 21.36 -16.75
N GLY A 501 -11.28 22.65 -16.52
CA GLY A 501 -12.20 23.43 -17.36
C GLY A 501 -13.66 23.05 -17.21
N ARG A 502 -14.04 22.43 -16.08
CA ARG A 502 -15.43 22.10 -15.72
C ARG A 502 -16.04 23.19 -14.83
N ASP A 503 -17.37 23.21 -14.71
CA ASP A 503 -18.06 24.16 -13.83
C ASP A 503 -17.83 23.80 -12.34
N SER A 504 -17.12 24.66 -11.60
CA SER A 504 -16.85 24.52 -10.17
C SER A 504 -17.99 25.00 -9.25
N LYS A 505 -18.92 25.85 -9.78
CA LYS A 505 -19.97 26.50 -8.98
C LYS A 505 -20.85 25.53 -8.19
N PRO A 506 -21.32 24.38 -8.73
CA PRO A 506 -22.16 23.46 -7.98
C PRO A 506 -21.49 22.96 -6.69
N TYR A 507 -20.18 22.69 -6.76
CA TYR A 507 -19.40 22.17 -5.64
C TYR A 507 -19.12 23.26 -4.59
N LEU A 508 -18.82 24.50 -5.01
CA LEU A 508 -18.68 25.63 -4.10
C LEU A 508 -19.99 25.91 -3.34
N LEU A 509 -21.11 25.91 -4.06
CA LEU A 509 -22.43 26.06 -3.45
C LEU A 509 -22.77 24.95 -2.47
N LEU A 510 -22.36 23.71 -2.76
CA LEU A 510 -22.51 22.58 -1.85
C LEU A 510 -21.66 22.79 -0.59
N ALA A 511 -20.39 23.16 -0.75
CA ALA A 511 -19.47 23.41 0.36
C ALA A 511 -19.98 24.52 1.28
N ASP A 512 -20.55 25.60 0.72
CA ASP A 512 -21.13 26.71 1.49
C ASP A 512 -22.39 26.28 2.28
N LYS A 513 -23.26 25.48 1.67
CA LYS A 513 -24.45 24.94 2.35
C LYS A 513 -24.05 24.00 3.49
N ILE A 514 -23.04 23.12 3.28
CA ILE A 514 -22.52 22.25 4.35
C ILE A 514 -21.96 23.10 5.49
N LYS A 515 -21.16 24.14 5.20
CA LYS A 515 -20.62 25.05 6.21
C LYS A 515 -21.73 25.71 7.01
N ALA A 516 -22.79 26.23 6.36
CA ALA A 516 -23.89 26.88 7.02
C ALA A 516 -24.60 25.94 8.02
N GLU A 517 -24.93 24.72 7.60
CA GLU A 517 -25.59 23.75 8.48
C GLU A 517 -24.69 23.25 9.62
N PHE A 518 -23.39 23.06 9.33
CA PHE A 518 -22.39 22.73 10.35
C PHE A 518 -22.33 23.82 11.43
N ARG A 519 -22.26 25.08 11.02
CA ARG A 519 -22.22 26.23 11.94
C ARG A 519 -23.47 26.30 12.79
N ASN A 520 -24.63 26.16 12.16
CA ASN A 520 -25.91 26.17 12.89
C ASN A 520 -25.98 25.11 13.99
N LYS A 521 -25.39 23.92 13.74
CA LYS A 521 -25.48 22.80 14.67
C LYS A 521 -24.35 22.76 15.71
N PHE A 522 -23.11 23.10 15.32
CA PHE A 522 -21.92 22.81 16.12
C PHE A 522 -21.14 24.04 16.57
N ILE A 523 -21.37 25.23 16.02
CA ILE A 523 -20.68 26.46 16.43
C ILE A 523 -21.61 27.27 17.33
N ILE A 524 -21.20 27.47 18.59
CA ILE A 524 -21.92 28.24 19.59
C ILE A 524 -21.02 29.41 20.01
N ASP A 525 -21.50 30.65 19.87
CA ASP A 525 -20.73 31.85 20.16
C ASP A 525 -19.33 31.87 19.55
N GLY A 526 -19.21 31.40 18.30
CA GLY A 526 -17.96 31.34 17.55
C GLY A 526 -17.03 30.19 17.92
N LYS A 527 -17.46 29.29 18.82
CA LYS A 527 -16.65 28.14 19.28
C LYS A 527 -17.30 26.82 18.89
N LEU A 528 -16.47 25.81 18.57
CA LEU A 528 -16.96 24.46 18.39
C LEU A 528 -17.47 23.87 19.70
N SER A 529 -18.60 23.17 19.63
CA SER A 529 -19.24 22.50 20.77
C SER A 529 -18.47 21.29 21.32
N SER A 530 -17.34 20.92 20.69
CA SER A 530 -16.40 19.85 21.10
C SER A 530 -15.06 20.44 21.47
N ASP A 531 -14.44 19.93 22.54
CA ASP A 531 -13.09 20.31 23.00
C ASP A 531 -12.02 19.31 22.54
N ILE A 532 -12.39 18.31 21.73
CA ILE A 532 -11.48 17.28 21.23
C ILE A 532 -10.56 17.90 20.17
N ASP A 533 -9.24 17.71 20.33
CA ASP A 533 -8.22 18.34 19.47
C ASP A 533 -8.44 18.04 17.98
N THR A 534 -8.74 16.79 17.63
CA THR A 534 -9.08 16.42 16.25
C THR A 534 -10.31 17.17 15.74
N ALA A 535 -11.37 17.31 16.57
CA ALA A 535 -12.58 17.99 16.13
C ALA A 535 -12.30 19.47 15.82
N VAL A 536 -11.52 20.15 16.65
CA VAL A 536 -11.12 21.56 16.46
C VAL A 536 -10.23 21.70 15.22
N ALA A 537 -9.16 20.89 15.14
CA ALA A 537 -8.22 20.94 14.03
C ALA A 537 -8.90 20.62 12.68
N PHE A 538 -9.76 19.61 12.65
CA PHE A 538 -10.45 19.19 11.43
C PHE A 538 -11.49 20.21 10.97
N SER A 539 -12.19 20.84 11.92
CA SER A 539 -13.13 21.95 11.61
C SER A 539 -12.40 23.19 11.07
N LEU A 540 -11.20 23.52 11.60
CA LEU A 540 -10.32 24.56 11.06
C LEU A 540 -9.83 24.22 9.66
N PHE A 541 -9.36 22.99 9.46
CA PHE A 541 -8.87 22.48 8.18
C PHE A 541 -9.97 22.51 7.11
N ALA A 542 -11.18 22.08 7.47
CA ALA A 542 -12.35 22.14 6.61
C ALA A 542 -12.92 23.56 6.43
N GLY A 543 -12.38 24.60 7.09
CA GLY A 543 -12.80 25.99 6.98
C GLY A 543 -14.22 26.26 7.47
N MET A 544 -14.65 25.60 8.56
CA MET A 544 -16.01 25.71 9.13
C MET A 544 -16.27 27.02 9.87
N TYR A 545 -15.22 27.75 10.23
CA TYR A 545 -15.33 29.01 10.99
C TYR A 545 -15.40 30.24 10.08
N GLU A 546 -15.85 31.37 10.63
CA GLU A 546 -15.62 32.67 10.03
C GLU A 546 -14.18 33.12 10.29
N LYS A 547 -13.64 33.97 9.43
CA LYS A 547 -12.24 34.45 9.52
C LYS A 547 -11.90 35.05 10.90
N SER A 548 -12.83 35.72 11.54
CA SER A 548 -12.68 36.33 12.88
C SER A 548 -12.58 35.31 14.01
N GLU A 549 -13.04 34.08 13.79
CA GLU A 549 -13.09 32.99 14.78
C GLU A 549 -11.87 32.05 14.70
N GLU A 550 -11.28 31.92 13.51
CA GLU A 550 -10.23 30.93 13.20
C GLU A 550 -9.05 31.00 14.18
N GLN A 551 -8.54 32.21 14.48
CA GLN A 551 -7.37 32.36 15.37
C GLN A 551 -7.72 31.92 16.82
N SER A 552 -8.88 32.30 17.35
CA SER A 552 -9.29 31.91 18.69
C SER A 552 -9.41 30.38 18.86
N GLU A 553 -9.89 29.68 17.83
CA GLU A 553 -9.99 28.22 17.84
C GLU A 553 -8.62 27.55 17.69
N ALA A 554 -7.72 28.14 16.89
CA ALA A 554 -6.34 27.69 16.81
C ALA A 554 -5.57 27.91 18.12
N ASP A 555 -5.80 29.03 18.81
CA ASP A 555 -5.23 29.30 20.13
C ASP A 555 -5.71 28.26 21.15
N ARG A 556 -7.02 27.90 21.09
CA ARG A 556 -7.61 26.84 21.92
C ARG A 556 -6.94 25.49 21.65
N LEU A 557 -6.76 25.11 20.39
CA LEU A 557 -6.06 23.88 19.97
C LEU A 557 -4.63 23.85 20.52
N ALA A 558 -3.87 24.94 20.32
CA ALA A 558 -2.50 25.06 20.79
C ALA A 558 -2.40 24.97 22.33
N LYS A 559 -3.36 25.58 23.01
CA LYS A 559 -3.44 25.51 24.49
C LYS A 559 -3.74 24.09 24.95
N ASN A 560 -4.71 23.40 24.37
CA ASN A 560 -5.07 22.03 24.72
C ASN A 560 -3.87 21.10 24.57
N ILE A 561 -3.17 21.17 23.44
CA ILE A 561 -1.97 20.36 23.16
C ILE A 561 -0.85 20.67 24.18
N THR A 562 -0.65 21.95 24.54
CA THR A 562 0.33 22.35 25.54
C THR A 562 -0.01 21.82 26.92
N ASP A 563 -1.26 21.96 27.34
CA ASP A 563 -1.78 21.47 28.63
C ASP A 563 -1.72 19.94 28.72
N ASN A 564 -1.74 19.24 27.59
CA ASN A 564 -1.56 17.80 27.48
C ASN A 564 -0.10 17.36 27.35
N ASP A 565 0.84 18.20 27.77
CA ASP A 565 2.27 17.90 27.79
C ASP A 565 2.84 17.64 26.39
N LYS A 566 2.25 18.31 25.37
CA LYS A 566 2.62 18.21 23.95
C LYS A 566 2.58 16.77 23.39
N ARG A 567 1.62 15.95 23.84
CA ARG A 567 1.41 14.57 23.40
C ARG A 567 0.24 14.49 22.42
N LEU A 568 0.27 13.47 21.54
CA LEU A 568 -0.74 13.25 20.51
C LEU A 568 -1.86 12.31 21.00
N PHE A 569 -3.00 12.89 21.40
CA PHE A 569 -4.21 12.13 21.73
C PHE A 569 -5.22 12.23 20.57
N CYS A 570 -4.89 11.66 19.45
CA CYS A 570 -5.71 11.69 18.23
C CYS A 570 -5.55 10.38 17.44
N GLY A 571 -6.40 10.20 16.44
CA GLY A 571 -6.29 9.16 15.43
C GLY A 571 -5.73 9.69 14.12
N ILE A 572 -6.02 8.96 13.04
CA ILE A 572 -5.46 9.23 11.70
C ILE A 572 -5.85 10.60 11.14
N HIS A 573 -7.05 11.09 11.43
CA HIS A 573 -7.53 12.38 10.93
C HIS A 573 -7.00 13.54 11.77
N GLY A 574 -6.78 13.31 13.06
CA GLY A 574 -6.11 14.28 13.93
C GLY A 574 -4.69 14.54 13.49
N VAL A 575 -3.90 13.48 13.22
CA VAL A 575 -2.54 13.62 12.71
C VAL A 575 -2.51 14.38 11.39
N ARG A 576 -3.43 14.09 10.48
CA ARG A 576 -3.49 14.75 9.17
C ARG A 576 -3.73 16.26 9.27
N THR A 577 -4.39 16.76 10.31
CA THR A 577 -4.90 18.14 10.35
C THR A 577 -4.23 19.00 11.42
N ILE A 578 -3.83 18.45 12.57
CA ILE A 578 -3.26 19.18 13.70
C ILE A 578 -1.99 19.93 13.28
N PHE A 579 -1.03 19.27 12.65
CA PHE A 579 0.24 19.87 12.28
C PHE A 579 0.09 20.99 11.24
N ASP A 580 -0.76 20.79 10.24
CA ASP A 580 -1.04 21.80 9.23
C ASP A 580 -1.74 23.03 9.86
N MET A 581 -2.68 22.84 10.81
CA MET A 581 -3.39 23.94 11.46
C MET A 581 -2.49 24.67 12.47
N LEU A 582 -1.69 23.97 13.26
CA LEU A 582 -0.69 24.62 14.11
C LEU A 582 0.24 25.52 13.28
N THR A 583 0.72 25.03 12.15
CA THR A 583 1.59 25.81 11.25
C THR A 583 0.87 27.02 10.67
N LYS A 584 -0.35 26.84 10.13
CA LYS A 584 -1.14 27.90 9.51
C LYS A 584 -1.39 29.08 10.43
N PHE A 585 -1.52 28.83 11.73
CA PHE A 585 -1.84 29.84 12.74
C PHE A 585 -0.65 30.27 13.61
N GLY A 586 0.60 29.98 13.18
CA GLY A 586 1.81 30.49 13.80
C GLY A 586 2.39 29.64 14.94
N TYR A 587 1.88 28.42 15.14
CA TYR A 587 2.34 27.50 16.19
C TYR A 587 3.28 26.40 15.67
N THR A 588 4.11 26.70 14.65
CA THR A 588 5.00 25.70 14.03
C THR A 588 5.99 25.11 15.02
N GLN A 589 6.52 25.93 15.95
CA GLN A 589 7.42 25.42 16.99
C GLN A 589 6.72 24.37 17.87
N LEU A 590 5.46 24.63 18.28
CA LEU A 590 4.69 23.66 19.04
C LEU A 590 4.50 22.35 18.24
N ALA A 591 4.28 22.43 16.92
CA ALA A 591 4.18 21.26 16.07
C ALA A 591 5.48 20.43 16.06
N VAL A 592 6.65 21.08 15.98
CA VAL A 592 7.96 20.41 16.11
C VAL A 592 8.12 19.79 17.50
N ASP A 593 7.79 20.52 18.54
CA ASP A 593 7.86 20.01 19.91
C ASP A 593 6.99 18.76 20.13
N VAL A 594 5.81 18.72 19.52
CA VAL A 594 4.90 17.55 19.56
C VAL A 594 5.50 16.36 18.82
N VAL A 595 6.03 16.56 17.62
CA VAL A 595 6.57 15.47 16.80
C VAL A 595 7.83 14.87 17.41
N THR A 596 8.63 15.69 18.10
CA THR A 596 9.89 15.27 18.74
C THR A 596 9.72 14.89 20.21
N ASN A 597 8.50 15.00 20.76
CA ASN A 597 8.23 14.60 22.14
C ASN A 597 8.33 13.08 22.29
N ASP A 598 9.28 12.64 23.11
CA ASP A 598 9.53 11.22 23.35
C ASP A 598 8.62 10.58 24.42
N LYS A 599 7.66 11.36 24.94
CA LYS A 599 6.61 10.85 25.83
C LYS A 599 5.50 10.22 25.00
N TYR A 600 5.04 9.08 25.47
CA TYR A 600 3.93 8.36 24.89
C TYR A 600 2.57 9.08 25.11
N PRO A 601 1.65 9.10 24.13
CA PRO A 601 1.78 8.61 22.75
C PRO A 601 2.42 9.64 21.80
N GLY A 602 3.09 9.18 20.74
CA GLY A 602 3.67 10.06 19.73
C GLY A 602 4.72 9.39 18.83
N TYR A 603 5.15 10.11 17.82
CA TYR A 603 6.13 9.63 16.84
C TYR A 603 7.49 9.32 17.46
N ALA A 604 8.05 10.28 18.20
CA ALA A 604 9.36 10.09 18.82
C ALA A 604 9.35 8.98 19.87
N ALA A 605 8.23 8.78 20.57
CA ALA A 605 8.05 7.65 21.49
C ALA A 605 8.14 6.30 20.75
N SER A 606 7.58 6.21 19.54
CA SER A 606 7.65 5.00 18.69
C SER A 606 9.10 4.71 18.28
N VAL A 607 9.81 5.72 17.79
CA VAL A 607 11.23 5.59 17.41
C VAL A 607 12.10 5.21 18.62
N LYS A 608 11.86 5.83 19.77
CA LYS A 608 12.57 5.52 21.01
C LYS A 608 12.32 4.09 21.52
N ALA A 609 11.14 3.54 21.23
CA ALA A 609 10.83 2.15 21.48
C ALA A 609 11.50 1.17 20.49
N GLY A 610 12.25 1.66 19.52
CA GLY A 610 12.99 0.87 18.53
C GLY A 610 12.20 0.53 17.26
N LEU A 611 11.08 1.22 17.01
CA LEU A 611 10.34 1.06 15.75
C LEU A 611 11.00 1.88 14.65
N ASP A 612 11.13 1.29 13.50
CA ASP A 612 11.62 1.90 12.25
C ASP A 612 10.55 1.91 11.15
N THR A 613 9.32 1.56 11.53
CA THR A 613 8.06 1.70 10.80
C THR A 613 7.02 2.35 11.71
N LEU A 614 5.92 2.84 11.15
CA LEU A 614 4.84 3.47 11.91
C LEU A 614 3.85 2.42 12.42
N PRO A 615 3.48 2.44 13.71
CA PRO A 615 2.51 1.49 14.24
C PRO A 615 1.06 1.86 13.81
N GLU A 616 0.17 0.87 13.83
CA GLU A 616 -1.28 1.08 13.62
C GLU A 616 -1.89 2.02 14.68
N SER A 617 -1.34 2.04 15.86
CA SER A 617 -1.73 2.96 16.93
C SER A 617 -0.52 3.31 17.77
N PHE A 618 -0.46 4.56 18.23
CA PHE A 618 0.53 4.95 19.25
C PHE A 618 0.32 4.24 20.60
N ARG A 619 -0.64 3.33 20.70
CA ARG A 619 -0.86 2.42 21.85
C ARG A 619 0.14 1.24 21.91
N PHE A 620 1.04 1.10 20.95
CA PHE A 620 1.98 -0.05 20.84
C PHE A 620 2.76 -0.34 22.15
N ALA A 621 2.98 0.65 23.00
CA ALA A 621 3.79 0.55 24.22
C ALA A 621 2.99 0.26 25.51
N THR A 622 1.65 0.11 25.48
CA THR A 622 0.87 -0.09 26.70
C THR A 622 0.89 -1.52 27.21
N LYS A 623 0.89 -1.71 28.56
CA LYS A 623 0.78 -3.01 29.21
C LYS A 623 -0.60 -3.66 29.05
N TYR A 624 -1.61 -2.93 28.58
CA TYR A 624 -2.96 -3.42 28.35
C TYR A 624 -3.11 -3.86 26.91
N ARG A 625 -2.97 -5.15 26.66
CA ARG A 625 -3.20 -5.78 25.35
C ARG A 625 -4.11 -6.99 25.51
N PRO A 626 -5.43 -6.80 25.72
CA PRO A 626 -6.33 -7.95 25.85
C PRO A 626 -6.44 -8.78 24.56
N GLU A 627 -6.00 -8.23 23.39
CA GLU A 627 -6.19 -8.81 22.06
C GLU A 627 -4.86 -9.03 21.30
N GLY A 628 -3.72 -9.03 21.98
CA GLY A 628 -2.40 -9.05 21.34
C GLY A 628 -1.90 -7.65 20.97
N PHE A 629 -0.72 -7.57 20.31
CA PHE A 629 -0.24 -6.28 19.79
C PHE A 629 -0.93 -5.93 18.47
N LEU A 630 -1.13 -4.63 18.23
CA LEU A 630 -1.54 -4.11 16.92
C LEU A 630 -0.36 -4.18 15.96
N SER A 631 -0.61 -4.10 14.64
CA SER A 631 0.47 -4.05 13.66
C SER A 631 1.44 -2.91 13.97
N LEU A 632 2.73 -3.19 13.82
CA LEU A 632 3.81 -2.21 14.00
C LEU A 632 4.21 -1.56 12.66
N ASN A 633 3.48 -1.85 11.59
CA ASN A 633 3.75 -1.33 10.25
C ASN A 633 2.47 -0.95 9.50
N HIS A 634 2.03 0.30 9.72
CA HIS A 634 0.92 0.95 9.01
C HIS A 634 1.39 2.27 8.40
N HIS A 635 0.87 2.63 7.22
CA HIS A 635 1.31 3.86 6.54
C HIS A 635 0.41 5.08 6.80
N PHE A 636 -0.78 4.93 7.40
CA PHE A 636 -1.74 6.03 7.51
C PHE A 636 -1.27 7.21 8.37
N PHE A 637 -0.33 7.01 9.30
CA PHE A 637 0.30 8.11 10.05
C PHE A 637 1.44 8.81 9.29
N SER A 638 1.77 8.38 8.06
CA SER A 638 2.88 8.98 7.29
C SER A 638 2.60 10.38 6.76
N HIS A 639 1.38 10.93 6.96
CA HIS A 639 1.07 12.31 6.56
C HIS A 639 2.07 13.34 7.12
N ILE A 640 2.66 13.08 8.29
CA ILE A 640 3.70 13.93 8.88
C ILE A 640 4.90 14.13 7.93
N CYS A 641 5.20 13.17 7.06
CA CYS A 641 6.26 13.28 6.06
C CYS A 641 5.95 14.39 5.05
N ALA A 642 4.70 14.51 4.59
CA ALA A 642 4.27 15.61 3.73
C ALA A 642 4.41 16.96 4.46
N TRP A 643 4.09 17.02 5.75
CA TRP A 643 4.27 18.23 6.55
C TRP A 643 5.75 18.66 6.64
N PHE A 644 6.71 17.72 6.74
CA PHE A 644 8.14 18.04 6.71
C PHE A 644 8.53 18.74 5.40
N TYR A 645 8.09 18.23 4.26
CA TYR A 645 8.36 18.85 2.94
C TYR A 645 7.66 20.21 2.81
N LYS A 646 6.36 20.29 3.12
CA LYS A 646 5.56 21.52 2.95
C LYS A 646 5.94 22.63 3.91
N THR A 647 6.35 22.28 5.13
CA THR A 647 6.59 23.26 6.21
C THR A 647 8.06 23.49 6.44
N LEU A 648 8.83 22.48 6.82
CA LEU A 648 10.23 22.65 7.17
C LEU A 648 11.08 23.03 5.95
N ALA A 649 10.88 22.32 4.84
CA ALA A 649 11.53 22.66 3.57
C ALA A 649 10.79 23.75 2.78
N GLY A 650 9.50 23.96 3.06
CA GLY A 650 8.67 24.98 2.44
C GLY A 650 8.26 24.66 1.00
N ILE A 651 8.35 23.42 0.54
CA ILE A 651 7.99 23.01 -0.83
C ILE A 651 6.47 22.87 -0.93
N ARG A 652 5.80 23.83 -1.56
CA ARG A 652 4.34 23.85 -1.73
C ARG A 652 3.97 23.97 -3.20
N ILE A 653 2.96 23.21 -3.59
CA ILE A 653 2.35 23.28 -4.92
C ILE A 653 0.95 23.87 -4.75
N ASN A 654 0.73 25.05 -5.28
CA ASN A 654 -0.60 25.61 -5.38
C ASN A 654 -1.23 25.15 -6.70
N GLY A 655 -2.46 24.65 -6.68
CA GLY A 655 -3.06 24.06 -7.88
C GLY A 655 -2.47 22.70 -8.23
N PHE A 656 -2.25 22.41 -9.50
CA PHE A 656 -1.89 21.09 -10.02
C PHE A 656 -0.69 21.14 -10.96
N GLY A 657 0.17 20.11 -10.93
CA GLY A 657 1.19 19.88 -11.95
C GLY A 657 2.38 20.83 -11.95
N PHE A 658 2.76 21.39 -10.81
CA PHE A 658 3.93 22.26 -10.65
C PHE A 658 3.88 23.59 -11.43
N GLU A 659 2.69 24.05 -11.85
CA GLU A 659 2.51 25.34 -12.53
C GLU A 659 2.70 26.54 -11.58
N ASP A 660 2.36 26.36 -10.29
CA ASP A 660 2.54 27.37 -9.25
C ASP A 660 3.26 26.75 -8.04
N VAL A 661 4.59 26.77 -8.08
CA VAL A 661 5.46 26.29 -6.99
C VAL A 661 5.80 27.46 -6.08
N VAL A 662 5.58 27.27 -4.78
CA VAL A 662 5.99 28.22 -3.74
C VAL A 662 7.00 27.57 -2.82
N ILE A 663 8.13 28.24 -2.61
CA ILE A 663 9.15 27.82 -1.67
C ILE A 663 9.16 28.82 -0.51
N GLU A 664 8.73 28.34 0.66
CA GLU A 664 8.59 29.14 1.88
C GLU A 664 8.98 28.33 3.12
N PRO A 665 10.30 28.12 3.35
CA PRO A 665 10.78 27.35 4.50
C PRO A 665 10.40 28.03 5.83
N VAL A 666 9.97 27.23 6.80
CA VAL A 666 9.71 27.72 8.16
C VAL A 666 10.85 27.29 9.06
N PHE A 667 11.56 28.28 9.61
CA PHE A 667 12.67 28.04 10.52
C PHE A 667 12.17 27.90 11.96
N VAL A 668 12.68 26.89 12.66
CA VAL A 668 12.27 26.53 14.02
C VAL A 668 13.51 26.28 14.89
N GLU A 669 13.37 26.39 16.19
CA GLU A 669 14.44 26.02 17.12
C GLU A 669 14.70 24.51 17.06
N GLY A 670 15.98 24.12 17.12
CA GLY A 670 16.41 22.72 17.06
C GLY A 670 16.55 22.14 15.65
N ILE A 671 16.37 22.98 14.59
CA ILE A 671 16.68 22.64 13.20
C ILE A 671 17.43 23.80 12.56
N ASN A 672 18.75 23.70 12.49
CA ASN A 672 19.61 24.73 11.90
C ASN A 672 20.02 24.43 10.48
N GLU A 673 20.10 23.15 10.14
CA GLU A 673 20.45 22.66 8.80
C GLU A 673 19.40 21.67 8.31
N LEU A 674 18.99 21.81 7.06
CA LEU A 674 18.03 20.91 6.41
C LEU A 674 18.37 20.81 4.92
N THR A 675 18.19 19.62 4.39
CA THR A 675 18.13 19.35 2.94
C THR A 675 16.94 18.46 2.66
N ALA A 676 16.10 18.88 1.73
CA ALA A 676 14.95 18.10 1.29
C ALA A 676 14.77 18.21 -0.21
N GLU A 677 14.26 17.15 -0.81
CA GLU A 677 13.91 17.09 -2.23
C GLU A 677 12.56 16.42 -2.40
N SER A 678 11.75 16.91 -3.34
CA SER A 678 10.52 16.28 -3.78
C SER A 678 10.30 16.63 -5.25
N HIS A 679 10.12 15.63 -6.12
CA HIS A 679 9.91 15.79 -7.56
C HIS A 679 10.93 16.71 -8.27
N GLY A 680 12.20 16.57 -7.89
CA GLY A 680 13.30 17.37 -8.44
C GLY A 680 13.41 18.79 -7.89
N ILE A 681 12.49 19.24 -7.03
CA ILE A 681 12.61 20.49 -6.29
C ILE A 681 13.42 20.22 -5.03
N LYS A 682 14.61 20.82 -4.96
CA LYS A 682 15.54 20.66 -3.83
C LYS A 682 15.66 21.95 -3.06
N VAL A 683 15.48 21.88 -1.76
CA VAL A 683 15.68 23.00 -0.81
C VAL A 683 16.68 22.57 0.22
N SER A 684 17.69 23.42 0.47
CA SER A 684 18.59 23.25 1.61
C SER A 684 18.83 24.58 2.29
N TYR A 685 18.97 24.56 3.61
CA TYR A 685 19.35 25.75 4.36
C TYR A 685 20.30 25.45 5.49
N ASN A 686 21.03 26.46 5.88
CA ASN A 686 21.87 26.52 7.08
C ASN A 686 21.60 27.84 7.86
N SER A 687 22.43 28.19 8.82
CA SER A 687 22.25 29.41 9.62
C SER A 687 22.35 30.73 8.83
N LYS A 688 22.78 30.71 7.57
CA LYS A 688 23.07 31.92 6.78
C LYS A 688 22.31 32.00 5.48
N THR A 689 22.06 30.86 4.80
CA THR A 689 21.55 30.86 3.45
C THR A 689 20.49 29.78 3.25
N VAL A 690 19.60 30.02 2.28
CA VAL A 690 18.66 29.06 1.71
C VAL A 690 19.03 28.85 0.25
N LYS A 691 19.28 27.61 -0.14
CA LYS A 691 19.54 27.21 -1.54
C LYS A 691 18.34 26.47 -2.09
N VAL A 692 17.92 26.83 -3.28
CA VAL A 692 16.82 26.20 -4.01
C VAL A 692 17.29 25.80 -5.39
N SER A 693 17.06 24.53 -5.76
CA SER A 693 17.20 24.06 -7.13
C SER A 693 15.84 23.53 -7.58
N SER A 694 15.30 24.03 -8.68
CA SER A 694 13.97 23.64 -9.17
C SER A 694 13.96 23.50 -10.69
N PRO A 695 13.42 22.41 -11.24
CA PRO A 695 13.17 22.28 -12.67
C PRO A 695 11.98 23.14 -13.14
N TYR A 696 11.23 23.72 -12.21
CA TYR A 696 10.05 24.54 -12.46
C TYR A 696 10.28 25.99 -12.05
N PRO A 697 9.61 26.98 -12.67
CA PRO A 697 9.51 28.33 -12.13
C PRO A 697 8.89 28.27 -10.73
N PHE A 698 9.34 29.16 -9.83
CA PHE A 698 8.81 29.17 -8.46
C PHE A 698 8.80 30.59 -7.87
N THR A 699 8.00 30.74 -6.83
CA THR A 699 7.95 31.95 -6.01
C THR A 699 8.63 31.65 -4.65
N PHE A 700 9.73 32.33 -4.38
CA PHE A 700 10.38 32.26 -3.07
C PHE A 700 9.79 33.29 -2.11
N LYS A 701 9.44 32.86 -0.88
CA LYS A 701 8.88 33.73 0.16
C LYS A 701 9.69 33.62 1.45
N GLN A 702 10.08 34.76 2.02
CA GLN A 702 10.78 34.80 3.30
C GLN A 702 10.65 36.21 3.93
N GLY A 703 10.28 36.27 5.23
CA GLY A 703 10.26 37.53 5.99
C GLY A 703 9.35 38.61 5.39
N GLY A 704 8.27 38.23 4.71
CA GLY A 704 7.37 39.13 3.99
C GLY A 704 7.83 39.51 2.57
N ASN A 705 9.04 39.15 2.16
CA ASN A 705 9.53 39.33 0.79
C ASN A 705 9.04 38.21 -0.12
N THR A 706 8.74 38.55 -1.37
CA THR A 706 8.31 37.62 -2.42
C THR A 706 9.16 37.84 -3.66
N ILE A 707 9.81 36.79 -4.16
CA ILE A 707 10.71 36.82 -5.31
C ILE A 707 10.25 35.75 -6.30
N SER A 708 9.95 36.16 -7.52
CA SER A 708 9.63 35.23 -8.61
C SER A 708 10.92 34.77 -9.31
N CYS A 709 11.12 33.46 -9.38
CA CYS A 709 12.29 32.81 -9.96
C CYS A 709 11.90 31.94 -11.15
N GLN A 710 12.76 31.86 -12.15
CA GLN A 710 12.65 30.87 -13.22
C GLN A 710 13.18 29.52 -12.72
N SER A 711 13.03 28.44 -13.53
CA SER A 711 13.73 27.18 -13.26
C SER A 711 15.24 27.39 -13.16
N GLY A 712 15.91 26.72 -12.21
CA GLY A 712 17.35 26.86 -11.99
C GLY A 712 17.74 26.78 -10.53
N GLU A 713 18.97 27.23 -10.24
CA GLU A 713 19.56 27.22 -8.89
C GLU A 713 19.66 28.65 -8.36
N TYR A 714 19.28 28.84 -7.12
CA TYR A 714 19.26 30.13 -6.44
C TYR A 714 19.77 30.00 -5.01
N GLU A 715 20.37 31.09 -4.51
CA GLU A 715 20.80 31.22 -3.12
C GLU A 715 20.24 32.53 -2.56
N PHE A 716 19.58 32.43 -1.42
CA PHE A 716 18.98 33.55 -0.69
C PHE A 716 19.64 33.68 0.69
N GLU A 717 19.74 34.89 1.24
CA GLU A 717 20.11 35.10 2.66
C GLU A 717 18.93 34.61 3.54
N ARG A 718 19.31 33.94 4.67
CA ARG A 718 18.33 33.44 5.65
C ARG A 718 17.91 34.51 6.65
#